data_b3bffd2f4a1e6b1b7b74a6e2ca9e9f3b
#
_entry.id   b3bffd2f4a1e6b1b7b74a6e2ca9e9f3b
#
_cell.length_a   1.000
_cell.length_b   1.000
_cell.length_c   1.000
_cell.angle_alpha   90.00
_cell.angle_beta   90.00
_cell.angle_gamma   90.00
#
_symmetry.space_group_name_H-M   'P 1'
#
loop_
_entity.id
_entity.type
_entity.pdbx_description
1 polymer ?
#
loop_
_entity_poly.entity_id
_entity_poly.type
_entity_poly.pdbx_seq_one_letter_code
_entity_poly.pdbx_strand_id
1 'polypeptide(L)'
;MRGVIGISPSPVETRHRLSGSVDDTNKRRFIRKDFKDIEKPFHIPVQDRSSNCKLLSLKLVLVLIVIGTFLTLLLSPSVYSADHLSNPGSRACRPSFVDRWIWERPTADPRYVSRIDVNWYQISKTIGGLADKNGIQGIGLLNFNDSEIDHWKQLLPWAEHIVVNLDYVKKNVTWEILYPEWIDEEEEEEVPVCPYLPEPRVPKKPRLDLIAVKLPCHRLGNWSRDVARLHLQLAAARLAASAKAYHPVYVLFVTDCFPIPNLFRCKELVVREGNAWLYKPNLGTLREKLQLPVGSCELAVPLKVKETERVYAGTKHREAYATILHSAHVYVCGAIAAAQSIRMVGSTRDLVILVDETISKYHRGGLEAAGWKIRTIQRIRNPKAEPEAYNEWNYSKFRLWQLTDYDKIIFIDADLLILRNFDFLFAMPEITAIGNDAALFNSGVMVIEPSNCTFNLLMEHINEIKSYNGGDQGYLNEIFTWWHRIPKHMNFLKHFWIGDEEEKKKMKTHLFGADPPILYVLHYLGLKPWLCFRDYDCNWNVDILHEFASDVAHRQWWKVHDAMPENLQQFCLLRSKQKAGLEWDRRQAEKSNYTDGHWKIKIQDPRLNICLENICAWEGMLGHWGEKNWTDDEIIIPITPTVGSASLPIKS
;
A
#
# COMPACT_ATOMS: atom_id res chain seq x y z
N MET A 1 -26.12 17.75 -38.60
CA MET A 1 -24.95 17.93 -37.77
C MET A 1 -24.50 16.56 -37.31
N ARG A 2 -23.49 16.01 -37.93
CA ARG A 2 -22.98 14.65 -37.68
C ARG A 2 -21.79 14.75 -36.76
N GLY A 3 -21.93 14.26 -35.52
CA GLY A 3 -20.81 14.11 -34.60
C GLY A 3 -20.08 12.80 -34.90
N VAL A 4 -18.83 12.89 -35.26
CA VAL A 4 -17.92 11.75 -35.44
C VAL A 4 -17.49 11.28 -34.04
N ILE A 5 -17.84 10.06 -33.70
CA ILE A 5 -17.34 9.38 -32.48
C ILE A 5 -15.97 8.82 -32.83
N GLY A 6 -14.92 9.48 -32.38
CA GLY A 6 -13.56 8.94 -32.45
C GLY A 6 -13.41 7.78 -31.48
N ILE A 7 -13.11 6.60 -31.98
CA ILE A 7 -12.76 5.42 -31.18
C ILE A 7 -11.27 5.53 -30.84
N SER A 8 -10.98 5.65 -29.55
CA SER A 8 -9.61 5.69 -29.02
C SER A 8 -8.88 4.37 -29.24
N PRO A 9 -7.62 4.38 -29.66
CA PRO A 9 -6.85 3.16 -29.88
C PRO A 9 -6.47 2.50 -28.53
N SER A 10 -6.46 1.18 -28.53
CA SER A 10 -6.19 0.37 -27.35
C SER A 10 -4.72 0.48 -26.89
N PRO A 11 -4.41 0.24 -25.61
CA PRO A 11 -3.07 0.41 -25.02
C PRO A 11 -1.94 -0.42 -25.63
N VAL A 12 -2.25 -1.31 -26.58
CA VAL A 12 -1.25 -2.16 -27.28
C VAL A 12 -0.42 -1.36 -28.28
N GLU A 13 -0.89 -0.18 -28.72
CA GLU A 13 -0.12 0.64 -29.70
C GLU A 13 1.11 1.33 -29.11
N THR A 14 1.21 1.44 -27.78
CA THR A 14 2.34 2.11 -27.14
C THR A 14 3.65 1.31 -27.15
N ARG A 15 3.66 0.07 -27.67
CA ARG A 15 4.86 -0.77 -27.71
C ARG A 15 5.91 -0.31 -28.74
N HIS A 16 5.49 0.36 -29.80
CA HIS A 16 6.39 0.71 -30.91
C HIS A 16 6.94 2.14 -30.89
N ARG A 17 6.61 2.95 -29.88
CA ARG A 17 7.12 4.33 -29.80
C ARG A 17 7.50 4.75 -28.39
N LEU A 18 8.48 4.11 -27.81
CA LEU A 18 9.27 4.68 -26.73
C LEU A 18 10.53 5.38 -27.31
N SER A 19 10.33 6.24 -28.31
CA SER A 19 11.33 7.23 -28.67
C SER A 19 10.82 8.60 -28.28
N GLY A 20 11.22 9.06 -27.10
CA GLY A 20 11.18 10.46 -26.73
C GLY A 20 9.97 10.94 -25.96
N SER A 21 9.84 10.58 -24.70
CA SER A 21 9.20 11.45 -23.71
C SER A 21 10.20 11.79 -22.61
N VAL A 22 10.25 13.06 -22.28
CA VAL A 22 11.26 13.69 -21.39
C VAL A 22 11.18 13.18 -19.95
N ASP A 23 10.10 12.48 -19.57
CA ASP A 23 9.89 11.97 -18.22
C ASP A 23 10.62 10.65 -17.91
N ASP A 24 10.90 9.84 -18.93
CA ASP A 24 11.62 8.58 -18.75
C ASP A 24 13.11 8.81 -18.43
N THR A 25 13.66 9.97 -18.84
CA THR A 25 15.03 10.36 -18.49
C THR A 25 15.21 10.74 -17.03
N ASN A 26 14.16 11.23 -16.37
CA ASN A 26 14.21 11.54 -14.94
C ASN A 26 14.07 10.27 -14.07
N LYS A 27 13.25 9.31 -14.48
CA LYS A 27 13.13 8.02 -13.79
C LYS A 27 14.42 7.20 -13.94
N ARG A 28 15.02 7.21 -15.13
CA ARG A 28 16.36 6.59 -15.37
C ARG A 28 17.50 7.30 -14.61
N ARG A 29 17.40 8.61 -14.38
CA ARG A 29 18.37 9.35 -13.56
C ARG A 29 18.25 9.06 -12.08
N PHE A 30 17.04 8.85 -11.57
CA PHE A 30 16.82 8.53 -10.16
C PHE A 30 17.37 7.15 -9.82
N ILE A 31 17.00 6.14 -10.59
CA ILE A 31 17.50 4.75 -10.43
C ILE A 31 19.03 4.69 -10.61
N ARG A 32 19.62 5.46 -11.54
CA ARG A 32 21.10 5.48 -11.75
C ARG A 32 21.88 6.23 -10.68
N LYS A 33 21.27 7.15 -9.95
CA LYS A 33 21.98 7.91 -8.90
C LYS A 33 22.16 7.12 -7.61
N ASP A 34 21.16 6.33 -7.25
CA ASP A 34 21.22 5.54 -6.01
C ASP A 34 22.11 4.29 -6.15
N PHE A 35 22.27 3.75 -7.37
CA PHE A 35 23.14 2.58 -7.61
C PHE A 35 24.62 2.89 -7.81
N LYS A 36 25.03 4.14 -8.04
CA LYS A 36 26.45 4.48 -8.25
C LYS A 36 27.29 4.54 -6.97
N ASP A 37 26.66 4.64 -5.81
CA ASP A 37 27.38 4.72 -4.55
C ASP A 37 27.59 3.34 -3.86
N ILE A 38 27.03 2.26 -4.42
CA ILE A 38 27.16 0.89 -3.88
C ILE A 38 28.24 0.07 -4.60
N GLU A 39 28.68 0.45 -5.79
CA GLU A 39 29.77 -0.23 -6.50
C GLU A 39 31.13 0.46 -6.32
N LYS A 40 31.75 0.26 -5.18
CA LYS A 40 33.22 0.27 -5.10
C LYS A 40 33.70 -1.15 -4.81
N PRO A 41 34.21 -1.88 -5.80
CA PRO A 41 34.87 -3.13 -5.52
C PRO A 41 36.14 -2.86 -4.72
N PHE A 42 36.24 -3.45 -3.57
CA PHE A 42 37.49 -3.55 -2.82
C PHE A 42 38.45 -4.42 -3.61
N HIS A 43 39.27 -3.81 -4.47
CA HIS A 43 40.46 -4.46 -5.02
C HIS A 43 41.48 -4.58 -3.89
N ILE A 44 41.66 -5.78 -3.38
CA ILE A 44 42.82 -6.14 -2.57
C ILE A 44 43.97 -6.51 -3.55
N PRO A 45 45.06 -5.77 -3.61
CA PRO A 45 46.22 -6.23 -4.33
C PRO A 45 46.88 -7.35 -3.52
N VAL A 46 46.94 -8.52 -4.13
CA VAL A 46 47.75 -9.62 -3.62
C VAL A 46 49.23 -9.23 -3.88
N GLN A 47 49.93 -8.95 -2.82
CA GLN A 47 51.38 -8.91 -2.84
C GLN A 47 51.93 -9.67 -1.62
N ASP A 48 52.48 -10.83 -1.92
CA ASP A 48 53.29 -11.67 -1.02
C ASP A 48 54.43 -10.88 -0.38
N ARG A 49 54.50 -10.82 0.94
CA ARG A 49 55.73 -10.94 1.74
C ARG A 49 55.50 -10.76 3.26
N SER A 50 56.02 -11.74 3.98
CA SER A 50 56.42 -11.74 5.41
C SER A 50 55.31 -11.60 6.47
N SER A 51 54.96 -12.76 7.04
CA SER A 51 53.93 -13.02 8.03
C SER A 51 54.31 -12.79 9.50
N ASN A 52 55.32 -11.97 9.83
CA ASN A 52 55.75 -11.83 11.26
C ASN A 52 55.50 -10.47 11.92
N CYS A 53 55.05 -9.44 11.17
CA CYS A 53 54.83 -8.11 11.75
C CYS A 53 53.39 -7.82 12.16
N LYS A 54 52.40 -8.52 11.54
CA LYS A 54 50.98 -8.26 11.83
C LYS A 54 50.47 -8.87 13.14
N LEU A 55 51.09 -9.96 13.62
CA LEU A 55 50.70 -10.58 14.90
C LEU A 55 51.14 -9.77 16.12
N LEU A 56 52.27 -9.01 16.01
CA LEU A 56 52.74 -8.12 17.09
C LEU A 56 51.84 -6.90 17.22
N SER A 57 51.38 -6.32 16.14
CA SER A 57 50.47 -5.15 16.12
C SER A 57 49.09 -5.47 16.71
N LEU A 58 48.53 -6.63 16.40
CA LEU A 58 47.22 -7.06 16.95
C LEU A 58 47.29 -7.31 18.47
N LYS A 59 48.40 -7.90 18.96
CA LYS A 59 48.63 -8.11 20.39
C LYS A 59 48.77 -6.78 21.13
N LEU A 60 49.45 -5.79 20.54
CA LEU A 60 49.63 -4.47 21.14
C LEU A 60 48.28 -3.72 21.26
N VAL A 61 47.44 -3.78 20.23
CA VAL A 61 46.11 -3.18 20.24
C VAL A 61 45.20 -3.85 21.29
N LEU A 62 45.22 -5.18 21.41
CA LEU A 62 44.48 -5.91 22.43
C LEU A 62 44.95 -5.54 23.86
N VAL A 63 46.25 -5.41 24.08
CA VAL A 63 46.80 -4.98 25.39
C VAL A 63 46.35 -3.55 25.71
N LEU A 64 46.36 -2.64 24.76
CA LEU A 64 45.88 -1.26 24.97
C LEU A 64 44.37 -1.18 25.27
N ILE A 65 43.56 -2.02 24.62
CA ILE A 65 42.12 -2.12 24.93
C ILE A 65 41.90 -2.65 26.35
N VAL A 66 42.63 -3.71 26.77
CA VAL A 66 42.51 -4.27 28.12
C VAL A 66 42.97 -3.27 29.18
N ILE A 67 44.07 -2.55 28.95
CA ILE A 67 44.54 -1.48 29.86
C ILE A 67 43.53 -0.33 29.93
N GLY A 68 42.94 0.07 28.77
CA GLY A 68 41.91 1.13 28.71
C GLY A 68 40.65 0.76 29.48
N THR A 69 40.16 -0.47 29.32
CA THR A 69 39.00 -0.96 30.08
C THR A 69 39.27 -1.10 31.57
N PHE A 70 40.48 -1.53 31.94
CA PHE A 70 40.86 -1.63 33.34
C PHE A 70 41.00 -0.25 34.01
N LEU A 71 41.53 0.74 33.28
CA LEU A 71 41.62 2.12 33.77
C LEU A 71 40.24 2.77 33.91
N THR A 72 39.31 2.51 32.99
CA THR A 72 37.93 3.01 33.10
C THR A 72 37.18 2.39 34.30
N LEU A 73 37.41 1.12 34.60
CA LEU A 73 36.88 0.46 35.80
C LEU A 73 37.46 1.01 37.10
N LEU A 74 38.77 1.36 37.14
CA LEU A 74 39.41 1.93 38.30
C LEU A 74 39.06 3.41 38.55
N LEU A 75 38.71 4.16 37.49
CA LEU A 75 38.38 5.58 37.57
C LEU A 75 36.88 5.85 37.61
N SER A 76 36.04 4.82 37.53
CA SER A 76 34.59 4.95 37.72
C SER A 76 34.27 5.20 39.20
N PRO A 77 33.58 6.30 39.55
CA PRO A 77 33.15 6.51 40.93
C PRO A 77 32.13 5.44 41.31
N SER A 78 32.50 4.57 42.22
CA SER A 78 31.62 3.56 42.82
C SER A 78 30.51 4.25 43.61
N VAL A 79 29.25 4.11 43.16
CA VAL A 79 28.08 4.49 43.95
C VAL A 79 27.90 3.42 45.02
N TYR A 80 28.45 3.64 46.20
CA TYR A 80 28.14 2.86 47.40
C TYR A 80 26.82 3.36 47.98
N SER A 81 25.86 2.48 48.03
CA SER A 81 24.65 2.58 48.85
C SER A 81 25.08 2.35 50.31
N ALA A 82 24.84 3.30 51.20
CA ALA A 82 25.01 3.14 52.64
C ALA A 82 23.68 3.41 53.32
N ASP A 83 23.09 2.36 53.84
CA ASP A 83 22.05 2.41 54.87
C ASP A 83 22.64 2.51 56.27
N HIS A 84 21.96 3.31 57.13
CA HIS A 84 21.87 3.28 58.62
C HIS A 84 22.95 3.92 59.48
N LEU A 85 22.57 4.92 60.24
CA LEU A 85 22.32 5.00 61.68
C LEU A 85 22.73 6.33 62.36
N SER A 86 21.71 6.96 62.95
CA SER A 86 21.66 7.74 64.21
C SER A 86 22.59 8.94 64.52
N ASN A 87 21.97 10.05 64.67
CA ASN A 87 21.94 11.23 65.59
C ASN A 87 22.89 11.28 66.80
N PRO A 88 23.09 12.47 67.50
CA PRO A 88 22.74 13.86 67.26
C PRO A 88 23.86 14.87 67.65
N GLY A 89 23.70 16.13 67.21
CA GLY A 89 24.28 17.22 68.01
C GLY A 89 24.86 18.42 67.25
N SER A 90 24.23 19.55 67.49
CA SER A 90 24.68 20.94 67.55
C SER A 90 24.62 21.85 66.32
N ARG A 91 23.90 22.95 66.62
CA ARG A 91 23.58 24.15 65.87
C ARG A 91 24.78 24.87 65.23
N ALA A 92 24.63 25.29 63.98
CA ALA A 92 25.15 26.55 63.48
C ALA A 92 24.30 27.02 62.28
N CYS A 93 23.68 28.21 62.42
CA CYS A 93 22.98 28.91 61.36
C CYS A 93 23.93 29.30 60.24
N ARG A 94 23.59 28.92 58.98
CA ARG A 94 24.06 29.57 57.75
C ARG A 94 22.89 29.83 56.80
N PRO A 95 22.94 30.90 56.03
CA PRO A 95 21.77 31.36 55.29
C PRO A 95 21.45 30.43 54.14
N SER A 96 20.12 30.22 53.93
CA SER A 96 19.51 29.42 52.89
C SER A 96 19.91 29.93 51.51
N PHE A 97 20.76 29.20 50.85
CA PHE A 97 20.82 29.24 49.40
C PHE A 97 19.58 28.50 48.91
N VAL A 98 18.55 29.23 48.55
CA VAL A 98 17.42 28.69 47.81
C VAL A 98 17.93 28.43 46.43
N ASP A 99 18.42 27.20 46.20
CA ASP A 99 18.61 26.66 44.86
C ASP A 99 17.25 26.63 44.20
N ARG A 100 16.94 27.71 43.49
CA ARG A 100 15.87 27.78 42.56
C ARG A 100 16.26 26.87 41.39
N TRP A 101 15.92 25.57 41.47
CA TRP A 101 15.88 24.69 40.34
C TRP A 101 14.85 25.26 39.36
N ILE A 102 15.32 26.20 38.52
CA ILE A 102 14.56 26.59 37.32
C ILE A 102 14.61 25.34 36.47
N TRP A 103 13.53 24.56 36.52
CA TRP A 103 13.24 23.59 35.48
C TRP A 103 13.05 24.40 34.21
N GLU A 104 14.11 24.59 33.42
CA GLU A 104 13.98 25.04 32.05
C GLU A 104 13.02 24.06 31.39
N ARG A 105 11.80 24.52 31.08
CA ARG A 105 10.88 23.74 30.26
C ARG A 105 11.66 23.39 29.02
N PRO A 106 11.75 22.10 28.62
CA PRO A 106 12.41 21.74 27.39
C PRO A 106 11.87 22.63 26.29
N THR A 107 12.75 23.30 25.56
CA THR A 107 12.32 24.13 24.41
C THR A 107 11.43 23.28 23.53
N ALA A 108 10.21 23.77 23.25
CA ALA A 108 9.21 23.02 22.50
C ALA A 108 9.83 22.52 21.18
N ASP A 109 9.76 21.21 20.95
CA ASP A 109 10.25 20.63 19.69
C ASP A 109 9.44 21.23 18.54
N PRO A 110 10.09 21.92 17.57
CA PRO A 110 9.40 22.60 16.49
C PRO A 110 8.50 21.69 15.64
N ARG A 111 8.74 20.37 15.62
CA ARG A 111 7.89 19.40 14.94
C ARG A 111 6.48 19.33 15.52
N TYR A 112 6.33 19.59 16.83
CA TYR A 112 5.04 19.54 17.54
C TYR A 112 4.34 20.89 17.57
N VAL A 113 5.01 21.97 17.18
CA VAL A 113 4.42 23.31 17.20
C VAL A 113 3.37 23.44 16.11
N SER A 114 2.12 23.65 16.53
CA SER A 114 1.02 23.99 15.62
C SER A 114 0.83 25.50 15.57
N ARG A 115 0.92 26.08 14.37
CA ARG A 115 0.67 27.53 14.12
C ARG A 115 -0.79 27.83 13.79
N ILE A 116 -1.68 26.86 13.99
CA ILE A 116 -3.11 27.00 13.70
C ILE A 116 -3.74 27.90 14.75
N ASP A 117 -4.45 28.93 14.31
CA ASP A 117 -5.31 29.71 15.17
C ASP A 117 -6.55 28.90 15.53
N VAL A 118 -6.77 28.71 16.84
CA VAL A 118 -7.90 27.96 17.35
C VAL A 118 -9.16 28.79 17.25
N ASN A 119 -10.10 28.37 16.41
CA ASN A 119 -11.40 29.03 16.32
C ASN A 119 -12.35 28.49 17.41
N TRP A 120 -12.40 29.18 18.53
CA TRP A 120 -13.18 28.81 19.71
C TRP A 120 -14.68 28.75 19.45
N TYR A 121 -15.20 29.57 18.53
CA TYR A 121 -16.61 29.50 18.12
C TYR A 121 -16.92 28.16 17.42
N GLN A 122 -16.05 27.72 16.49
CA GLN A 122 -16.21 26.44 15.82
C GLN A 122 -16.10 25.29 16.80
N ILE A 123 -15.14 25.32 17.73
CA ILE A 123 -15.02 24.33 18.79
C ILE A 123 -16.28 24.28 19.65
N SER A 124 -16.76 25.42 20.13
CA SER A 124 -18.00 25.51 20.92
C SER A 124 -19.20 24.91 20.20
N LYS A 125 -19.34 25.23 18.90
CA LYS A 125 -20.39 24.66 18.05
C LYS A 125 -20.25 23.15 17.89
N THR A 126 -19.02 22.66 17.67
CA THR A 126 -18.69 21.25 17.48
C THR A 126 -19.03 20.40 18.72
N ILE A 127 -18.73 20.92 19.92
CA ILE A 127 -18.99 20.22 21.19
C ILE A 127 -20.34 20.56 21.82
N GLY A 128 -21.08 21.54 21.28
CA GLY A 128 -22.33 22.05 21.85
C GLY A 128 -23.38 20.96 22.07
N GLY A 129 -23.49 20.01 21.16
CA GLY A 129 -24.37 18.85 21.30
C GLY A 129 -23.94 17.82 22.36
N LEU A 130 -22.69 17.91 22.86
CA LEU A 130 -22.15 17.07 23.91
C LEU A 130 -22.13 17.73 25.28
N ALA A 131 -22.38 19.06 25.32
CA ALA A 131 -22.12 19.94 26.45
C ALA A 131 -23.23 19.94 27.50
N ASP A 132 -24.22 19.01 27.49
CA ASP A 132 -25.08 18.80 28.60
C ASP A 132 -24.25 18.51 29.85
N LYS A 133 -24.61 19.15 30.98
CA LYS A 133 -23.85 19.10 32.25
C LYS A 133 -23.47 17.68 32.73
N ASN A 134 -24.13 16.66 32.20
CA ASN A 134 -23.85 15.25 32.49
C ASN A 134 -23.01 14.55 31.39
N GLY A 135 -22.72 15.19 30.25
CA GLY A 135 -22.09 14.56 29.11
C GLY A 135 -20.56 14.56 29.16
N ILE A 136 -19.92 15.70 29.45
CA ILE A 136 -18.47 15.85 29.54
C ILE A 136 -18.09 16.24 30.96
N GLN A 137 -17.46 15.33 31.68
CA GLN A 137 -16.96 15.59 33.05
C GLN A 137 -15.46 15.66 33.12
N GLY A 138 -14.74 15.01 32.15
CA GLY A 138 -13.29 15.04 32.05
C GLY A 138 -12.83 15.28 30.63
N ILE A 139 -11.90 16.22 30.46
CA ILE A 139 -11.29 16.55 29.18
C ILE A 139 -9.77 16.40 29.25
N GLY A 140 -9.20 15.60 28.35
CA GLY A 140 -7.75 15.49 28.11
C GLY A 140 -7.31 16.51 27.08
N LEU A 141 -6.37 17.37 27.41
CA LEU A 141 -5.82 18.40 26.53
C LEU A 141 -4.41 18.01 26.10
N LEU A 142 -4.20 17.81 24.80
CA LEU A 142 -2.93 17.38 24.24
C LEU A 142 -2.42 18.42 23.22
N ASN A 143 -1.20 18.90 23.42
CA ASN A 143 -0.48 19.81 22.53
C ASN A 143 -1.12 21.23 22.42
N PHE A 144 -1.78 21.72 23.47
CA PHE A 144 -2.24 23.10 23.60
C PHE A 144 -1.28 23.93 24.44
N ASN A 145 -1.17 25.23 24.16
CA ASN A 145 -0.40 26.17 24.99
C ASN A 145 -1.22 26.63 26.21
N ASP A 146 -0.54 27.33 27.15
CA ASP A 146 -1.16 27.73 28.41
C ASP A 146 -2.39 28.64 28.21
N SER A 147 -2.35 29.59 27.25
CA SER A 147 -3.49 30.47 26.97
C SER A 147 -4.67 29.73 26.35
N GLU A 148 -4.42 28.74 25.53
CA GLU A 148 -5.45 27.87 24.94
C GLU A 148 -6.07 26.96 26.00
N ILE A 149 -5.27 26.47 26.95
CA ILE A 149 -5.76 25.69 28.10
C ILE A 149 -6.72 26.56 28.95
N ASP A 150 -6.40 27.82 29.17
CA ASP A 150 -7.27 28.70 29.92
C ASP A 150 -8.58 29.01 29.17
N HIS A 151 -8.56 29.11 27.84
CA HIS A 151 -9.80 29.15 27.04
C HIS A 151 -10.64 27.87 27.19
N TRP A 152 -10.02 26.68 27.21
CA TRP A 152 -10.72 25.43 27.47
C TRP A 152 -11.43 25.44 28.83
N LYS A 153 -10.78 25.96 29.89
CA LYS A 153 -11.37 26.10 31.22
C LYS A 153 -12.57 27.05 31.23
N GLN A 154 -12.49 28.13 30.42
CA GLN A 154 -13.63 29.05 30.26
C GLN A 154 -14.79 28.44 29.48
N LEU A 155 -14.48 27.61 28.46
CA LEU A 155 -15.49 26.97 27.62
C LEU A 155 -16.26 25.86 28.33
N LEU A 156 -15.59 25.06 29.16
CA LEU A 156 -16.16 23.95 29.92
C LEU A 156 -15.79 24.05 31.41
N PRO A 157 -16.31 25.08 32.14
CA PRO A 157 -15.89 25.38 33.52
C PRO A 157 -16.25 24.28 34.55
N TRP A 158 -17.17 23.39 34.20
CA TRP A 158 -17.59 22.27 35.05
C TRP A 158 -16.78 20.99 34.85
N ALA A 159 -15.99 20.89 33.80
CA ALA A 159 -15.22 19.68 33.48
C ALA A 159 -13.84 19.70 34.17
N GLU A 160 -13.35 18.53 34.55
CA GLU A 160 -11.95 18.36 34.98
C GLU A 160 -11.02 18.47 33.78
N HIS A 161 -10.11 19.43 33.79
CA HIS A 161 -9.16 19.66 32.70
C HIS A 161 -7.82 18.97 33.02
N ILE A 162 -7.46 18.01 32.21
CA ILE A 162 -6.25 17.20 32.37
C ILE A 162 -5.29 17.51 31.24
N VAL A 163 -4.20 18.21 31.57
CA VAL A 163 -3.13 18.42 30.61
C VAL A 163 -2.33 17.13 30.45
N VAL A 164 -2.34 16.59 29.24
CA VAL A 164 -1.66 15.34 28.93
C VAL A 164 -0.19 15.61 28.64
N ASN A 165 0.68 15.00 29.42
CA ASN A 165 2.14 15.07 29.18
C ASN A 165 2.54 14.01 28.17
N LEU A 166 3.22 14.43 27.12
CA LEU A 166 3.75 13.58 26.06
C LEU A 166 5.23 13.93 25.84
N ASP A 167 6.11 12.96 26.04
CA ASP A 167 7.52 13.13 25.70
C ASP A 167 7.63 13.17 24.17
N TYR A 168 8.53 14.00 23.67
CA TYR A 168 8.75 14.09 22.22
C TYR A 168 9.49 12.86 21.69
N VAL A 169 9.16 12.48 20.47
CA VAL A 169 9.89 11.44 19.74
C VAL A 169 11.33 11.91 19.51
N LYS A 170 12.31 11.03 19.70
CA LYS A 170 13.72 11.34 19.46
C LYS A 170 13.91 11.91 18.05
N LYS A 171 14.82 12.87 17.88
CA LYS A 171 15.05 13.57 16.60
C LYS A 171 15.53 12.64 15.48
N ASN A 172 16.20 11.55 15.83
CA ASN A 172 16.67 10.55 14.87
C ASN A 172 15.57 9.61 14.35
N VAL A 173 14.36 9.63 14.92
CA VAL A 173 13.24 8.85 14.40
C VAL A 173 12.61 9.67 13.29
N THR A 174 12.82 9.23 12.05
CA THR A 174 12.25 9.84 10.83
C THR A 174 11.12 8.99 10.28
N TRP A 175 10.45 9.49 9.24
CA TRP A 175 9.39 8.73 8.56
C TRP A 175 9.95 7.47 7.89
N GLU A 176 11.12 7.56 7.28
CA GLU A 176 11.80 6.47 6.59
C GLU A 176 12.21 5.33 7.54
N ILE A 177 12.51 5.66 8.81
CA ILE A 177 12.79 4.63 9.83
C ILE A 177 11.51 3.92 10.27
N LEU A 178 10.38 4.64 10.37
CA LEU A 178 9.08 4.05 10.68
C LEU A 178 8.49 3.27 9.48
N TYR A 179 8.80 3.70 8.27
CA TYR A 179 8.32 3.13 7.02
C TYR A 179 9.50 2.91 6.07
N PRO A 180 10.37 1.93 6.34
CA PRO A 180 11.51 1.65 5.49
C PRO A 180 11.06 1.14 4.12
N GLU A 181 11.88 1.41 3.11
CA GLU A 181 11.67 0.92 1.75
C GLU A 181 11.61 -0.60 1.72
N TRP A 182 12.50 -1.23 2.43
CA TRP A 182 12.67 -2.66 2.44
C TRP A 182 12.87 -3.20 3.84
N ILE A 183 12.27 -4.35 4.10
CA ILE A 183 12.62 -5.22 5.22
C ILE A 183 12.91 -6.60 4.65
N ASP A 184 13.98 -7.25 5.08
CA ASP A 184 14.25 -8.62 4.70
C ASP A 184 13.34 -9.55 5.52
N GLU A 185 12.37 -10.14 4.82
CA GLU A 185 11.38 -11.01 5.42
C GLU A 185 11.86 -12.47 5.51
N GLU A 186 13.02 -12.78 4.91
CA GLU A 186 13.59 -14.12 4.82
C GLU A 186 14.76 -14.32 5.79
N GLU A 187 15.32 -13.24 6.35
CA GLU A 187 16.32 -13.31 7.42
C GLU A 187 15.64 -13.61 8.76
N GLU A 188 15.69 -14.88 9.19
CA GLU A 188 15.09 -15.34 10.43
C GLU A 188 15.82 -14.84 11.69
N GLU A 189 17.09 -14.38 11.59
CA GLU A 189 17.96 -14.07 12.73
C GLU A 189 17.75 -12.66 13.31
N GLU A 190 17.31 -11.67 12.52
CA GLU A 190 17.04 -10.29 12.98
C GLU A 190 15.67 -9.80 12.53
N VAL A 191 14.67 -9.99 13.36
CA VAL A 191 13.35 -9.40 13.12
C VAL A 191 13.43 -7.89 13.32
N PRO A 192 13.18 -7.06 12.28
CA PRO A 192 13.16 -5.62 12.43
C PRO A 192 12.10 -5.20 13.45
N VAL A 193 12.46 -4.26 14.32
CA VAL A 193 11.55 -3.72 15.35
C VAL A 193 11.34 -2.24 15.11
N CYS A 194 10.09 -1.84 15.09
CA CYS A 194 9.74 -0.44 14.92
C CYS A 194 10.24 0.43 16.08
N PRO A 195 10.74 1.66 15.81
CA PRO A 195 11.10 2.59 16.85
C PRO A 195 9.96 2.84 17.81
N TYR A 196 10.30 2.88 19.10
CA TYR A 196 9.32 3.19 20.14
C TYR A 196 8.89 4.66 20.06
N LEU A 197 7.59 4.90 20.02
CA LEU A 197 6.99 6.23 20.21
C LEU A 197 6.49 6.35 21.65
N PRO A 198 6.90 7.42 22.38
CA PRO A 198 6.53 7.61 23.78
C PRO A 198 5.02 7.56 24.03
N GLU A 199 4.60 6.99 25.13
CA GLU A 199 3.18 6.94 25.50
C GLU A 199 2.75 8.18 26.26
N PRO A 200 1.47 8.60 26.09
CA PRO A 200 0.96 9.73 26.85
C PRO A 200 0.86 9.38 28.33
N ARG A 201 1.31 10.33 29.18
CA ARG A 201 1.23 10.21 30.63
C ARG A 201 0.11 11.06 31.18
N VAL A 202 -0.80 10.44 31.92
CA VAL A 202 -1.87 11.12 32.63
C VAL A 202 -1.75 10.85 34.12
N PRO A 203 -1.86 11.88 34.98
CA PRO A 203 -1.79 11.70 36.43
C PRO A 203 -3.04 10.96 36.87
N LYS A 204 -2.87 9.79 37.55
CA LYS A 204 -3.94 8.89 37.99
C LYS A 204 -4.81 8.41 36.80
N LYS A 205 -5.72 7.49 36.93
CA LYS A 205 -6.61 7.06 35.84
C LYS A 205 -7.87 7.95 35.82
N PRO A 206 -7.82 9.17 35.22
CA PRO A 206 -8.94 10.08 35.24
C PRO A 206 -10.05 9.57 34.32
N ARG A 207 -11.25 10.07 34.56
CA ARG A 207 -12.33 9.95 33.58
C ARG A 207 -12.02 10.90 32.41
N LEU A 208 -11.99 10.37 31.21
CA LEU A 208 -11.85 11.13 29.96
C LEU A 208 -13.08 10.88 29.09
N ASP A 209 -13.92 11.90 28.92
CA ASP A 209 -15.08 11.86 28.04
C ASP A 209 -14.76 12.54 26.69
N LEU A 210 -13.87 13.54 26.71
CA LEU A 210 -13.37 14.24 25.53
C LEU A 210 -11.83 14.31 25.56
N ILE A 211 -11.19 13.99 24.46
CA ILE A 211 -9.75 14.17 24.24
C ILE A 211 -9.59 15.20 23.13
N ALA A 212 -9.10 16.39 23.44
CA ALA A 212 -8.81 17.43 22.48
C ALA A 212 -7.32 17.45 22.13
N VAL A 213 -7.02 17.53 20.83
CA VAL A 213 -5.65 17.47 20.32
C VAL A 213 -5.43 18.55 19.28
N LYS A 214 -4.40 19.36 19.46
CA LYS A 214 -3.97 20.35 18.46
C LYS A 214 -2.87 19.74 17.60
N LEU A 215 -3.20 19.45 16.31
CA LEU A 215 -2.25 18.83 15.40
C LEU A 215 -1.50 19.87 14.57
N PRO A 216 -0.17 19.76 14.42
CA PRO A 216 0.56 20.56 13.47
C PRO A 216 0.14 20.25 12.04
N CYS A 217 0.12 21.26 11.17
CA CYS A 217 -0.17 21.12 9.75
C CYS A 217 0.69 22.10 8.95
N HIS A 218 1.69 21.59 8.26
CA HIS A 218 2.60 22.36 7.41
C HIS A 218 2.27 22.12 5.93
N ARG A 219 1.18 22.71 5.43
CA ARG A 219 0.67 22.47 4.05
C ARG A 219 1.68 22.67 2.92
N LEU A 220 2.74 23.44 3.14
CA LEU A 220 3.81 23.67 2.17
C LEU A 220 4.88 22.56 2.16
N GLY A 221 4.76 21.55 3.03
CA GLY A 221 5.69 20.44 3.16
C GLY A 221 5.00 19.09 3.05
N ASN A 222 5.74 18.05 3.36
CA ASN A 222 5.24 16.66 3.37
C ASN A 222 4.45 16.37 4.67
N TRP A 223 3.36 17.13 4.91
CA TRP A 223 2.58 17.09 6.15
C TRP A 223 1.91 15.74 6.42
N SER A 224 1.63 14.98 5.36
CA SER A 224 1.00 13.65 5.47
C SER A 224 1.94 12.64 6.12
N ARG A 225 3.24 12.76 5.88
CA ARG A 225 4.31 11.88 6.41
C ARG A 225 5.10 12.55 7.54
N ASP A 226 4.38 13.08 8.53
CA ASP A 226 4.95 13.78 9.69
C ASP A 226 4.88 12.90 10.94
N VAL A 227 6.06 12.59 11.52
CA VAL A 227 6.18 11.72 12.70
C VAL A 227 5.50 12.31 13.93
N ALA A 228 5.56 13.64 14.11
CA ALA A 228 4.91 14.29 15.26
C ALA A 228 3.39 14.22 15.14
N ARG A 229 2.84 14.40 13.93
CA ARG A 229 1.40 14.22 13.67
C ARG A 229 0.95 12.79 13.93
N LEU A 230 1.71 11.80 13.43
CA LEU A 230 1.41 10.39 13.68
C LEU A 230 1.44 10.10 15.18
N HIS A 231 2.48 10.56 15.89
CA HIS A 231 2.64 10.35 17.31
C HIS A 231 1.49 10.95 18.13
N LEU A 232 1.10 12.20 17.86
CA LEU A 232 -0.02 12.85 18.56
C LEU A 232 -1.34 12.11 18.33
N GLN A 233 -1.60 11.61 17.12
CA GLN A 233 -2.82 10.86 16.81
C GLN A 233 -2.80 9.48 17.47
N LEU A 234 -1.67 8.77 17.50
CA LEU A 234 -1.53 7.52 18.23
C LEU A 234 -1.66 7.72 19.74
N ALA A 235 -1.13 8.82 20.29
CA ALA A 235 -1.30 9.18 21.70
C ALA A 235 -2.78 9.40 22.05
N ALA A 236 -3.50 10.15 21.20
CA ALA A 236 -4.95 10.34 21.36
C ALA A 236 -5.71 9.02 21.30
N ALA A 237 -5.35 8.15 20.36
CA ALA A 237 -5.95 6.82 20.21
C ALA A 237 -5.70 5.93 21.45
N ARG A 238 -4.49 5.93 22.01
CA ARG A 238 -4.13 5.20 23.23
C ARG A 238 -4.89 5.72 24.44
N LEU A 239 -5.02 7.05 24.60
CA LEU A 239 -5.84 7.65 25.65
C LEU A 239 -7.29 7.20 25.55
N ALA A 240 -7.89 7.28 24.35
CA ALA A 240 -9.26 6.84 24.13
C ALA A 240 -9.43 5.34 24.41
N ALA A 241 -8.52 4.51 23.90
CA ALA A 241 -8.54 3.06 24.08
C ALA A 241 -8.37 2.63 25.57
N SER A 242 -7.66 3.43 26.38
CA SER A 242 -7.45 3.17 27.81
C SER A 242 -8.66 3.52 28.68
N ALA A 243 -9.62 4.29 28.15
CA ALA A 243 -10.80 4.70 28.88
C ALA A 243 -11.67 3.48 29.25
N LYS A 244 -12.28 3.54 30.44
CA LYS A 244 -13.21 2.51 30.86
C LYS A 244 -14.49 2.61 30.02
N ALA A 245 -14.95 1.50 29.45
CA ALA A 245 -16.02 1.39 28.45
C ALA A 245 -17.44 1.80 28.91
N TYR A 246 -17.60 2.41 30.08
CA TYR A 246 -18.92 2.80 30.61
C TYR A 246 -19.53 4.06 29.99
N HIS A 247 -18.69 4.86 29.28
CA HIS A 247 -19.10 6.10 28.64
C HIS A 247 -18.48 6.21 27.25
N PRO A 248 -19.17 6.86 26.29
CA PRO A 248 -18.58 7.17 25.01
C PRO A 248 -17.42 8.15 25.20
N VAL A 249 -16.31 7.89 24.53
CA VAL A 249 -15.16 8.80 24.48
C VAL A 249 -15.17 9.48 23.14
N TYR A 250 -15.03 10.81 23.15
CA TYR A 250 -14.92 11.61 21.95
C TYR A 250 -13.47 12.08 21.76
N VAL A 251 -13.03 12.18 20.51
CA VAL A 251 -11.71 12.72 20.17
C VAL A 251 -11.91 13.91 19.24
N LEU A 252 -11.44 15.07 19.64
CA LEU A 252 -11.49 16.30 18.86
C LEU A 252 -10.08 16.66 18.35
N PHE A 253 -9.92 16.69 17.06
CA PHE A 253 -8.71 17.24 16.43
C PHE A 253 -8.94 18.66 15.96
N VAL A 254 -7.99 19.54 16.29
CA VAL A 254 -7.92 20.92 15.78
C VAL A 254 -6.78 20.99 14.77
N THR A 255 -7.11 21.02 13.49
CA THR A 255 -6.13 20.92 12.39
C THR A 255 -6.72 21.37 11.06
N ASP A 256 -5.89 22.02 10.22
CA ASP A 256 -6.24 22.38 8.84
C ASP A 256 -6.01 21.21 7.86
N CYS A 257 -5.26 20.17 8.29
CA CYS A 257 -5.06 18.94 7.54
C CYS A 257 -5.95 17.84 8.12
N PHE A 258 -6.52 16.99 7.29
CA PHE A 258 -7.37 15.89 7.80
C PHE A 258 -6.58 14.92 8.70
N PRO A 259 -7.21 14.38 9.77
CA PRO A 259 -6.64 13.30 10.58
C PRO A 259 -6.45 12.03 9.76
N ILE A 260 -5.58 11.10 10.21
CA ILE A 260 -5.33 9.81 9.54
C ILE A 260 -6.64 9.02 9.45
N PRO A 261 -7.19 8.79 8.22
CA PRO A 261 -8.58 8.35 8.05
C PRO A 261 -8.80 6.87 8.39
N ASN A 262 -7.76 6.06 8.41
CA ASN A 262 -7.86 4.65 8.80
C ASN A 262 -7.48 4.39 10.27
N LEU A 263 -6.92 5.36 10.97
CA LEU A 263 -6.77 5.32 12.43
C LEU A 263 -8.07 5.79 13.11
N PHE A 264 -8.55 6.99 12.75
CA PHE A 264 -9.85 7.52 13.14
C PHE A 264 -10.76 7.45 11.92
N ARG A 265 -11.56 6.37 11.84
CA ARG A 265 -12.33 6.08 10.65
C ARG A 265 -13.30 7.20 10.31
N CYS A 266 -13.35 7.56 9.05
CA CYS A 266 -14.25 8.61 8.58
C CYS A 266 -15.71 8.36 8.96
N LYS A 267 -16.17 7.09 9.00
CA LYS A 267 -17.51 6.72 9.47
C LYS A 267 -17.76 6.98 10.97
N GLU A 268 -16.72 7.26 11.74
CA GLU A 268 -16.78 7.61 13.17
C GLU A 268 -16.72 9.12 13.39
N LEU A 269 -16.58 9.90 12.32
CA LEU A 269 -16.67 11.36 12.34
C LEU A 269 -18.10 11.78 12.67
N VAL A 270 -18.29 12.47 13.78
CA VAL A 270 -19.59 12.97 14.25
C VAL A 270 -19.93 14.28 13.57
N VAL A 271 -18.96 15.22 13.58
CA VAL A 271 -19.13 16.54 12.96
C VAL A 271 -17.75 17.13 12.62
N ARG A 272 -17.73 17.90 11.55
CA ARG A 272 -16.59 18.75 11.13
C ARG A 272 -17.07 20.19 10.99
N GLU A 273 -16.44 21.10 11.70
CA GLU A 273 -16.69 22.53 11.61
C GLU A 273 -15.35 23.26 11.37
N GLY A 274 -15.10 23.67 10.15
CA GLY A 274 -13.81 24.26 9.75
C GLY A 274 -12.63 23.32 10.04
N ASN A 275 -11.76 23.73 10.99
CA ASN A 275 -10.59 22.96 11.41
C ASN A 275 -10.82 22.08 12.64
N ALA A 276 -12.06 22.00 13.15
CA ALA A 276 -12.45 21.14 14.27
C ALA A 276 -13.09 19.85 13.76
N TRP A 277 -12.48 18.70 14.08
CA TRP A 277 -12.90 17.37 13.65
C TRP A 277 -13.24 16.52 14.88
N LEU A 278 -14.53 16.24 15.12
CA LEU A 278 -14.99 15.46 16.26
C LEU A 278 -15.32 14.03 15.88
N TYR A 279 -14.63 13.09 16.49
CA TYR A 279 -14.83 11.66 16.30
C TYR A 279 -15.43 11.01 17.54
N LYS A 280 -16.22 9.93 17.31
CA LYS A 280 -16.67 8.98 18.32
C LYS A 280 -16.13 7.60 17.94
N PRO A 281 -14.87 7.29 18.28
CA PRO A 281 -14.26 6.05 17.84
C PRO A 281 -14.87 4.83 18.53
N ASN A 282 -14.91 3.70 17.80
CA ASN A 282 -15.19 2.40 18.41
C ASN A 282 -13.94 1.96 19.18
N LEU A 283 -14.05 1.95 20.51
CA LEU A 283 -12.90 1.68 21.39
C LEU A 283 -12.38 0.25 21.26
N GLY A 284 -13.24 -0.73 20.94
CA GLY A 284 -12.82 -2.11 20.68
C GLY A 284 -11.91 -2.19 19.47
N THR A 285 -12.39 -1.71 18.31
CA THR A 285 -11.61 -1.66 17.07
C THR A 285 -10.33 -0.83 17.23
N LEU A 286 -10.38 0.27 18.00
CA LEU A 286 -9.20 1.10 18.23
C LEU A 286 -8.12 0.36 19.04
N ARG A 287 -8.52 -0.41 20.08
CA ARG A 287 -7.60 -1.26 20.85
C ARG A 287 -6.93 -2.31 19.98
N GLU A 288 -7.68 -2.94 19.11
CA GLU A 288 -7.15 -3.94 18.16
C GLU A 288 -6.11 -3.32 17.22
N LYS A 289 -6.45 -2.18 16.60
CA LYS A 289 -5.53 -1.46 15.72
C LYS A 289 -4.22 -1.06 16.43
N LEU A 290 -4.29 -0.65 17.69
CA LEU A 290 -3.12 -0.24 18.48
C LEU A 290 -2.21 -1.42 18.91
N GLN A 291 -2.60 -2.67 18.66
CA GLN A 291 -1.73 -3.85 18.83
C GLN A 291 -0.80 -4.07 17.64
N LEU A 292 -1.09 -3.43 16.51
CA LEU A 292 -0.27 -3.52 15.31
C LEU A 292 0.99 -2.64 15.42
N PRO A 293 2.04 -2.92 14.65
CA PRO A 293 3.22 -2.07 14.58
C PRO A 293 2.88 -0.61 14.30
N VAL A 294 3.62 0.30 14.89
CA VAL A 294 3.39 1.75 14.76
C VAL A 294 3.65 2.24 13.34
N GLY A 295 4.56 1.61 12.63
CA GLY A 295 4.91 1.85 11.25
C GLY A 295 4.90 0.56 10.43
N SER A 296 5.61 0.55 9.30
CA SER A 296 5.80 -0.62 8.44
C SER A 296 7.21 -1.23 8.57
N CYS A 297 7.93 -0.88 9.62
CA CYS A 297 9.27 -1.37 9.94
C CYS A 297 9.30 -2.83 10.39
N GLU A 298 8.17 -3.37 10.78
CA GLU A 298 7.97 -4.80 11.04
C GLU A 298 6.65 -5.26 10.41
N LEU A 299 6.53 -6.57 10.21
CA LEU A 299 5.34 -7.14 9.60
C LEU A 299 4.15 -7.09 10.57
N ALA A 300 2.99 -6.70 10.05
CA ALA A 300 1.73 -6.84 10.74
C ALA A 300 1.33 -8.31 10.75
N VAL A 301 1.40 -8.92 11.91
CA VAL A 301 0.93 -10.29 12.08
C VAL A 301 -0.60 -10.25 12.25
N PRO A 302 -1.36 -11.07 11.50
CA PRO A 302 -2.79 -11.21 11.74
C PRO A 302 -3.00 -11.48 13.23
N LEU A 303 -3.85 -10.66 13.85
CA LEU A 303 -4.19 -10.83 15.25
C LEU A 303 -4.58 -12.28 15.48
N LYS A 304 -3.83 -13.00 16.33
CA LYS A 304 -4.15 -14.39 16.68
C LYS A 304 -5.49 -14.37 17.42
N VAL A 305 -6.55 -14.46 16.65
CA VAL A 305 -7.88 -14.68 17.19
C VAL A 305 -7.84 -16.07 17.80
N LYS A 306 -7.91 -16.17 19.11
CA LYS A 306 -8.30 -17.44 19.73
C LYS A 306 -9.60 -17.83 19.06
N GLU A 307 -9.73 -19.08 18.64
CA GLU A 307 -10.93 -19.59 17.92
C GLU A 307 -12.25 -19.23 18.63
N THR A 308 -12.20 -18.92 19.92
CA THR A 308 -13.33 -18.53 20.76
C THR A 308 -13.59 -17.02 20.84
N GLU A 309 -12.62 -16.17 20.48
CA GLU A 309 -12.76 -14.70 20.47
C GLU A 309 -12.57 -14.19 19.05
N ARG A 310 -13.64 -14.23 18.26
CA ARG A 310 -13.64 -13.50 16.97
C ARG A 310 -13.50 -12.01 17.31
N VAL A 311 -12.48 -11.36 16.76
CA VAL A 311 -12.17 -9.93 16.92
C VAL A 311 -13.37 -9.02 16.62
N TYR A 312 -14.37 -9.58 15.95
CA TYR A 312 -15.67 -8.99 15.65
C TYR A 312 -16.79 -9.90 16.19
N ALA A 313 -16.73 -10.24 17.48
CA ALA A 313 -17.73 -11.08 18.11
C ALA A 313 -19.14 -10.48 17.94
N GLY A 314 -19.97 -11.13 17.13
CA GLY A 314 -21.40 -10.89 17.08
C GLY A 314 -22.01 -10.55 15.72
N THR A 315 -21.27 -10.10 14.71
CA THR A 315 -21.81 -9.82 13.38
C THR A 315 -21.11 -10.66 12.31
N LYS A 316 -21.91 -11.33 11.47
CA LYS A 316 -21.35 -11.92 10.23
C LYS A 316 -20.88 -10.73 9.38
N HIS A 317 -19.56 -10.56 9.25
CA HIS A 317 -19.02 -9.56 8.34
C HIS A 317 -19.37 -9.93 6.91
N ARG A 318 -19.86 -8.95 6.16
CA ARG A 318 -20.06 -9.05 4.72
C ARG A 318 -18.74 -8.74 4.07
N GLU A 319 -18.04 -9.78 3.64
CA GLU A 319 -16.69 -9.74 3.10
C GLU A 319 -16.71 -10.11 1.62
N ALA A 320 -15.91 -9.42 0.82
CA ALA A 320 -15.77 -9.71 -0.60
C ALA A 320 -14.35 -9.45 -1.12
N TYR A 321 -13.94 -10.23 -2.12
CA TYR A 321 -12.87 -9.81 -3.01
C TYR A 321 -13.43 -8.83 -4.02
N ALA A 322 -12.70 -7.76 -4.31
CA ALA A 322 -13.12 -6.76 -5.26
C ALA A 322 -12.02 -6.46 -6.29
N THR A 323 -12.42 -6.22 -7.53
CA THR A 323 -11.54 -5.75 -8.60
C THR A 323 -12.22 -4.68 -9.44
N ILE A 324 -11.48 -4.06 -10.36
CA ILE A 324 -12.02 -3.00 -11.23
C ILE A 324 -11.48 -3.09 -12.65
N LEU A 325 -12.37 -2.88 -13.63
CA LEU A 325 -12.03 -2.71 -15.03
C LEU A 325 -12.60 -1.37 -15.52
N HIS A 326 -11.74 -0.38 -15.69
CA HIS A 326 -12.15 1.02 -15.95
C HIS A 326 -11.77 1.56 -17.33
N SER A 327 -11.06 0.79 -18.16
CA SER A 327 -10.59 1.33 -19.44
C SER A 327 -10.36 0.30 -20.53
N ALA A 328 -10.34 -1.00 -20.23
CA ALA A 328 -9.98 -1.96 -21.26
C ALA A 328 -10.58 -3.36 -21.04
N HIS A 329 -11.24 -3.88 -22.06
CA HIS A 329 -11.62 -5.29 -22.17
C HIS A 329 -10.40 -6.25 -22.12
N VAL A 330 -9.19 -5.73 -22.34
CA VAL A 330 -7.91 -6.48 -22.30
C VAL A 330 -7.69 -7.20 -20.97
N TYR A 331 -8.21 -6.68 -19.88
CA TYR A 331 -8.09 -7.28 -18.55
C TYR A 331 -9.25 -8.23 -18.18
N VAL A 332 -10.23 -8.42 -19.05
CA VAL A 332 -11.38 -9.32 -18.77
C VAL A 332 -10.91 -10.76 -18.53
N CYS A 333 -9.99 -11.25 -19.36
CA CYS A 333 -9.41 -12.59 -19.17
C CYS A 333 -8.68 -12.68 -17.81
N GLY A 334 -7.89 -11.67 -17.46
CA GLY A 334 -7.19 -11.63 -16.15
C GLY A 334 -8.17 -11.66 -14.98
N ALA A 335 -9.24 -10.86 -15.04
CA ALA A 335 -10.28 -10.86 -13.99
C ALA A 335 -11.01 -12.21 -13.90
N ILE A 336 -11.27 -12.87 -15.02
CA ILE A 336 -11.84 -14.24 -15.04
C ILE A 336 -10.89 -15.23 -14.38
N ALA A 337 -9.60 -15.19 -14.74
CA ALA A 337 -8.58 -16.04 -14.14
C ALA A 337 -8.45 -15.80 -12.63
N ALA A 338 -8.48 -14.55 -12.20
CA ALA A 338 -8.45 -14.20 -10.78
C ALA A 338 -9.66 -14.79 -10.03
N ALA A 339 -10.88 -14.68 -10.56
CA ALA A 339 -12.07 -15.29 -9.95
C ALA A 339 -11.94 -16.80 -9.81
N GLN A 340 -11.50 -17.47 -10.88
CA GLN A 340 -11.33 -18.93 -10.87
C GLN A 340 -10.24 -19.36 -9.87
N SER A 341 -9.11 -18.64 -9.82
CA SER A 341 -8.04 -18.93 -8.86
C SER A 341 -8.50 -18.78 -7.41
N ILE A 342 -9.31 -17.76 -7.08
CA ILE A 342 -9.90 -17.58 -5.75
C ILE A 342 -10.79 -18.77 -5.38
N ARG A 343 -11.59 -19.28 -6.33
CA ARG A 343 -12.46 -20.46 -6.10
C ARG A 343 -11.65 -21.74 -5.97
N MET A 344 -10.61 -21.90 -6.78
CA MET A 344 -9.72 -23.08 -6.72
C MET A 344 -8.99 -23.22 -5.38
N VAL A 345 -8.63 -22.12 -4.72
CA VAL A 345 -8.02 -22.14 -3.39
C VAL A 345 -9.04 -22.24 -2.25
N GLY A 346 -10.32 -22.45 -2.56
CA GLY A 346 -11.38 -22.76 -1.60
C GLY A 346 -12.03 -21.57 -0.92
N SER A 347 -11.79 -20.33 -1.35
CA SER A 347 -12.52 -19.19 -0.83
C SER A 347 -13.98 -19.18 -1.29
N THR A 348 -14.89 -18.92 -0.36
CA THR A 348 -16.34 -18.81 -0.58
C THR A 348 -16.83 -17.37 -0.50
N ARG A 349 -15.93 -16.40 -0.32
CA ARG A 349 -16.27 -14.99 -0.22
C ARG A 349 -16.92 -14.48 -1.51
N ASP A 350 -17.72 -13.44 -1.40
CA ASP A 350 -18.28 -12.77 -2.56
C ASP A 350 -17.17 -12.25 -3.49
N LEU A 351 -17.44 -12.26 -4.78
CA LEU A 351 -16.58 -11.65 -5.80
C LEU A 351 -17.33 -10.47 -6.40
N VAL A 352 -16.77 -9.26 -6.30
CA VAL A 352 -17.40 -8.03 -6.81
C VAL A 352 -16.46 -7.37 -7.82
N ILE A 353 -17.00 -7.04 -8.99
CA ILE A 353 -16.25 -6.32 -10.01
C ILE A 353 -16.91 -5.01 -10.38
N LEU A 354 -16.12 -3.94 -10.32
CA LEU A 354 -16.54 -2.62 -10.79
C LEU A 354 -16.19 -2.50 -12.26
N VAL A 355 -17.17 -2.20 -13.10
CA VAL A 355 -16.97 -2.04 -14.55
C VAL A 355 -17.64 -0.76 -15.03
N ASP A 356 -17.04 -0.10 -15.98
CA ASP A 356 -17.66 1.04 -16.67
C ASP A 356 -18.45 0.60 -17.91
N GLU A 357 -19.09 1.55 -18.59
CA GLU A 357 -19.94 1.27 -19.76
C GLU A 357 -19.17 0.79 -20.99
N THR A 358 -17.84 0.97 -21.04
CA THR A 358 -17.00 0.49 -22.15
C THR A 358 -16.89 -1.03 -22.20
N ILE A 359 -17.14 -1.71 -21.07
CA ILE A 359 -17.13 -3.17 -21.00
C ILE A 359 -18.44 -3.70 -21.62
N SER A 360 -18.31 -4.34 -22.77
CA SER A 360 -19.44 -4.82 -23.58
C SER A 360 -20.31 -5.86 -22.84
N LYS A 361 -21.55 -6.02 -23.27
CA LYS A 361 -22.47 -7.04 -22.74
C LYS A 361 -21.89 -8.47 -22.83
N TYR A 362 -21.15 -8.78 -23.90
CA TYR A 362 -20.47 -10.06 -24.07
C TYR A 362 -19.43 -10.29 -22.97
N HIS A 363 -18.55 -9.31 -22.73
CA HIS A 363 -17.52 -9.41 -21.68
C HIS A 363 -18.13 -9.43 -20.28
N ARG A 364 -19.20 -8.67 -20.02
CA ARG A 364 -19.95 -8.72 -18.75
C ARG A 364 -20.51 -10.12 -18.49
N GLY A 365 -21.10 -10.78 -19.52
CA GLY A 365 -21.57 -12.15 -19.38
C GLY A 365 -20.47 -13.15 -19.00
N GLY A 366 -19.26 -12.98 -19.54
CA GLY A 366 -18.10 -13.78 -19.15
C GLY A 366 -17.66 -13.56 -17.70
N LEU A 367 -17.67 -12.30 -17.25
CA LEU A 367 -17.36 -11.96 -15.84
C LEU A 367 -18.40 -12.54 -14.87
N GLU A 368 -19.70 -12.44 -15.20
CA GLU A 368 -20.78 -13.04 -14.42
C GLU A 368 -20.66 -14.56 -14.37
N ALA A 369 -20.40 -15.20 -15.51
CA ALA A 369 -20.20 -16.64 -15.60
C ALA A 369 -18.97 -17.12 -14.78
N ALA A 370 -17.95 -16.27 -14.62
CA ALA A 370 -16.80 -16.53 -13.76
C ALA A 370 -17.11 -16.38 -12.25
N GLY A 371 -18.30 -15.83 -11.92
CA GLY A 371 -18.75 -15.67 -10.53
C GLY A 371 -18.66 -14.25 -9.98
N TRP A 372 -18.30 -13.25 -10.79
CA TRP A 372 -18.29 -11.85 -10.38
C TRP A 372 -19.70 -11.26 -10.28
N LYS A 373 -19.99 -10.57 -9.19
CA LYS A 373 -21.15 -9.69 -9.03
C LYS A 373 -20.79 -8.33 -9.63
N ILE A 374 -21.37 -7.98 -10.78
CA ILE A 374 -21.05 -6.76 -11.51
C ILE A 374 -21.69 -5.54 -10.83
N ARG A 375 -20.91 -4.48 -10.69
CA ARG A 375 -21.35 -3.13 -10.31
C ARG A 375 -20.91 -2.15 -11.40
N THR A 376 -21.86 -1.54 -12.09
CA THR A 376 -21.56 -0.52 -13.10
C THR A 376 -21.23 0.81 -12.41
N ILE A 377 -20.13 1.43 -12.82
CA ILE A 377 -19.63 2.68 -12.27
C ILE A 377 -19.43 3.74 -13.36
N GLN A 378 -19.49 4.99 -12.97
CA GLN A 378 -18.93 6.10 -13.75
C GLN A 378 -17.45 6.23 -13.41
N ARG A 379 -16.61 6.31 -14.44
CA ARG A 379 -15.16 6.51 -14.26
C ARG A 379 -14.85 7.82 -13.55
N ILE A 380 -13.75 7.82 -12.82
CA ILE A 380 -13.20 9.02 -12.20
C ILE A 380 -11.91 9.34 -12.93
N ARG A 381 -11.88 10.49 -13.59
CA ARG A 381 -10.69 10.96 -14.30
C ARG A 381 -9.63 11.43 -13.29
N ASN A 382 -8.40 11.06 -13.52
CA ASN A 382 -7.26 11.67 -12.86
C ASN A 382 -7.07 13.09 -13.43
N PRO A 383 -7.25 14.16 -12.65
CA PRO A 383 -7.23 15.52 -13.18
C PRO A 383 -5.85 15.96 -13.72
N LYS A 384 -4.79 15.24 -13.30
CA LYS A 384 -3.40 15.53 -13.67
C LYS A 384 -2.86 14.62 -14.78
N ALA A 385 -3.67 13.67 -15.27
CA ALA A 385 -3.28 12.79 -16.37
C ALA A 385 -3.58 13.45 -17.72
N GLU A 386 -2.68 13.22 -18.67
CA GLU A 386 -2.92 13.58 -20.08
C GLU A 386 -4.10 12.75 -20.64
N PRO A 387 -4.83 13.27 -21.62
CA PRO A 387 -5.85 12.49 -22.33
C PRO A 387 -5.23 11.23 -22.93
N GLU A 388 -5.95 10.11 -22.83
CA GLU A 388 -5.55 8.79 -23.35
C GLU A 388 -4.31 8.18 -22.67
N ALA A 389 -3.77 8.80 -21.63
CA ALA A 389 -2.71 8.22 -20.82
C ALA A 389 -3.19 6.99 -20.04
N TYR A 390 -2.31 6.01 -19.84
CA TYR A 390 -2.62 4.77 -19.10
C TYR A 390 -3.23 5.01 -17.70
N ASN A 391 -2.93 6.15 -17.09
CA ASN A 391 -3.36 6.54 -15.75
C ASN A 391 -4.57 7.49 -15.74
N GLU A 392 -5.17 7.78 -16.90
CA GLU A 392 -6.27 8.76 -17.00
C GLU A 392 -7.48 8.37 -16.14
N TRP A 393 -7.78 7.07 -16.07
CA TRP A 393 -8.98 6.57 -15.41
C TRP A 393 -8.72 5.73 -14.17
N ASN A 394 -7.48 5.60 -13.72
CA ASN A 394 -7.15 4.72 -12.61
C ASN A 394 -7.68 5.23 -11.25
N TYR A 395 -8.05 6.53 -11.12
CA TYR A 395 -8.76 7.05 -9.94
C TYR A 395 -10.18 6.47 -9.80
N SER A 396 -10.69 5.79 -10.82
CA SER A 396 -11.93 5.00 -10.71
C SER A 396 -11.83 3.95 -9.59
N LYS A 397 -10.63 3.54 -9.19
CA LYS A 397 -10.36 2.67 -8.02
C LYS A 397 -10.97 3.23 -6.72
N PHE A 398 -11.14 4.55 -6.59
CA PHE A 398 -11.77 5.16 -5.41
C PHE A 398 -13.24 4.74 -5.24
N ARG A 399 -13.90 4.27 -6.31
CA ARG A 399 -15.26 3.69 -6.24
C ARG A 399 -15.35 2.47 -5.30
N LEU A 400 -14.24 1.80 -4.99
CA LEU A 400 -14.21 0.69 -4.04
C LEU A 400 -14.74 1.10 -2.66
N TRP A 401 -14.47 2.33 -2.21
CA TRP A 401 -15.00 2.82 -0.95
C TRP A 401 -16.51 3.05 -0.94
N GLN A 402 -17.18 3.00 -2.10
CA GLN A 402 -18.64 3.08 -2.21
C GLN A 402 -19.34 1.71 -2.11
N LEU A 403 -18.60 0.61 -2.00
CA LEU A 403 -19.16 -0.74 -1.80
C LEU A 403 -19.64 -0.94 -0.35
N THR A 404 -20.46 -0.02 0.17
CA THR A 404 -20.91 0.02 1.57
C THR A 404 -21.87 -1.10 1.97
N ASP A 405 -22.32 -1.91 1.03
CA ASP A 405 -22.98 -3.18 1.27
C ASP A 405 -22.02 -4.26 1.80
N TYR A 406 -20.72 -4.03 1.77
CA TYR A 406 -19.69 -4.85 2.43
C TYR A 406 -19.04 -4.10 3.60
N ASP A 407 -18.71 -4.83 4.65
CA ASP A 407 -18.03 -4.29 5.83
C ASP A 407 -16.53 -4.22 5.60
N LYS A 408 -16.00 -5.16 4.80
CA LYS A 408 -14.59 -5.24 4.43
C LYS A 408 -14.42 -5.89 3.05
N ILE A 409 -13.49 -5.36 2.28
CA ILE A 409 -13.09 -5.94 0.98
C ILE A 409 -11.58 -6.14 0.94
N ILE A 410 -11.16 -7.19 0.24
CA ILE A 410 -9.78 -7.34 -0.23
C ILE A 410 -9.81 -6.95 -1.70
N PHE A 411 -9.23 -5.78 -2.00
CA PHE A 411 -9.03 -5.37 -3.38
C PHE A 411 -7.87 -6.16 -4.00
N ILE A 412 -8.04 -6.58 -5.24
CA ILE A 412 -7.01 -7.21 -6.08
C ILE A 412 -7.03 -6.57 -7.46
N ASP A 413 -5.87 -6.29 -8.04
CA ASP A 413 -5.78 -5.87 -9.44
C ASP A 413 -6.16 -7.04 -10.38
N ALA A 414 -6.64 -6.74 -11.58
CA ALA A 414 -7.13 -7.75 -12.53
C ALA A 414 -6.01 -8.58 -13.20
N ASP A 415 -4.76 -8.31 -12.89
CA ASP A 415 -3.59 -9.03 -13.38
C ASP A 415 -2.86 -9.81 -12.27
N LEU A 416 -3.62 -10.23 -11.28
CA LEU A 416 -3.16 -11.10 -10.20
C LEU A 416 -3.65 -12.53 -10.36
N LEU A 417 -2.89 -13.46 -9.80
CA LEU A 417 -3.28 -14.85 -9.66
C LEU A 417 -3.16 -15.28 -8.20
N ILE A 418 -4.23 -15.86 -7.66
CA ILE A 418 -4.27 -16.35 -6.28
C ILE A 418 -3.84 -17.82 -6.28
N LEU A 419 -2.76 -18.14 -5.54
CA LEU A 419 -2.16 -19.47 -5.48
C LEU A 419 -2.48 -20.19 -4.17
N ARG A 420 -2.82 -19.45 -3.10
CA ARG A 420 -3.20 -19.98 -1.80
C ARG A 420 -4.31 -19.13 -1.19
N ASN A 421 -5.17 -19.76 -0.38
CA ASN A 421 -6.22 -19.05 0.34
C ASN A 421 -5.61 -18.02 1.31
N PHE A 422 -6.03 -16.76 1.21
CA PHE A 422 -5.59 -15.67 2.08
C PHE A 422 -6.77 -14.87 2.70
N ASP A 423 -7.92 -15.54 2.89
CA ASP A 423 -9.11 -14.98 3.54
C ASP A 423 -8.79 -14.42 4.95
N PHE A 424 -7.70 -14.88 5.59
CA PHE A 424 -7.27 -14.35 6.90
C PHE A 424 -6.94 -12.84 6.86
N LEU A 425 -6.65 -12.28 5.68
CA LEU A 425 -6.46 -10.82 5.55
C LEU A 425 -7.73 -10.02 5.86
N PHE A 426 -8.91 -10.62 5.81
CA PHE A 426 -10.13 -9.95 6.26
C PHE A 426 -10.10 -9.61 7.76
N ALA A 427 -9.23 -10.24 8.56
CA ALA A 427 -8.98 -9.87 9.94
C ALA A 427 -8.12 -8.60 10.10
N MET A 428 -7.44 -8.16 9.03
CA MET A 428 -6.54 -7.00 9.07
C MET A 428 -7.32 -5.69 8.87
N PRO A 429 -6.82 -4.55 9.39
CA PRO A 429 -7.44 -3.25 9.18
C PRO A 429 -7.14 -2.65 7.80
N GLU A 430 -7.89 -1.62 7.44
CA GLU A 430 -7.56 -0.72 6.34
C GLU A 430 -6.34 0.17 6.73
N ILE A 431 -5.35 0.42 5.96
CA ILE A 431 -4.85 -0.23 4.76
C ILE A 431 -3.81 -1.27 5.20
N THR A 432 -3.98 -2.50 4.77
CA THR A 432 -2.97 -3.55 4.91
C THR A 432 -2.53 -3.95 3.51
N ALA A 433 -1.23 -3.88 3.24
CA ALA A 433 -0.66 -4.10 1.91
C ALA A 433 0.83 -4.47 2.00
N ILE A 434 1.43 -4.93 0.90
CA ILE A 434 2.88 -5.10 0.83
C ILE A 434 3.58 -3.76 0.64
N GLY A 435 4.87 -3.68 1.03
CA GLY A 435 5.73 -2.56 0.68
C GLY A 435 6.02 -2.54 -0.83
N ASN A 436 6.19 -1.32 -1.35
CA ASN A 436 6.61 -1.04 -2.72
C ASN A 436 7.93 -0.25 -2.65
N ASP A 437 8.12 0.72 -3.55
CA ASP A 437 9.28 1.61 -3.52
C ASP A 437 9.22 2.59 -2.34
N ALA A 438 10.34 2.85 -1.70
CA ALA A 438 10.48 3.74 -0.55
C ALA A 438 9.47 3.42 0.59
N ALA A 439 9.06 4.41 1.34
CA ALA A 439 8.13 4.27 2.48
C ALA A 439 6.66 4.08 2.05
N LEU A 440 6.41 3.43 0.92
CA LEU A 440 5.12 3.38 0.25
C LEU A 440 4.60 1.96 0.15
N PHE A 441 3.27 1.80 0.13
CA PHE A 441 2.64 0.51 -0.14
C PHE A 441 2.26 0.33 -1.61
N ASN A 442 2.18 -0.93 -2.04
CA ASN A 442 1.65 -1.31 -3.34
C ASN A 442 0.13 -1.41 -3.29
N SER A 443 -0.56 -0.79 -4.25
CA SER A 443 -2.02 -0.76 -4.30
C SER A 443 -2.66 -1.94 -5.04
N GLY A 444 -1.90 -2.96 -5.42
CA GLY A 444 -2.40 -4.13 -6.16
C GLY A 444 -3.17 -5.12 -5.29
N VAL A 445 -2.82 -5.23 -4.00
CA VAL A 445 -3.60 -5.95 -2.98
C VAL A 445 -3.76 -5.03 -1.78
N MET A 446 -4.99 -4.73 -1.41
CA MET A 446 -5.28 -3.86 -0.26
C MET A 446 -6.51 -4.36 0.51
N VAL A 447 -6.42 -4.31 1.83
CA VAL A 447 -7.62 -4.41 2.69
C VAL A 447 -8.26 -3.04 2.81
N ILE A 448 -9.55 -2.95 2.50
CA ILE A 448 -10.33 -1.71 2.49
C ILE A 448 -11.58 -1.88 3.36
N GLU A 449 -11.94 -0.86 4.15
CA GLU A 449 -13.18 -0.75 4.88
C GLU A 449 -14.10 0.27 4.17
N PRO A 450 -15.04 -0.17 3.30
CA PRO A 450 -15.86 0.74 2.50
C PRO A 450 -16.61 1.79 3.32
N SER A 451 -16.57 3.04 2.87
CA SER A 451 -17.22 4.17 3.53
C SER A 451 -17.44 5.33 2.54
N ASN A 452 -18.68 5.79 2.40
CA ASN A 452 -18.97 6.98 1.60
C ASN A 452 -18.26 8.23 2.11
N CYS A 453 -18.04 8.31 3.42
CA CYS A 453 -17.28 9.42 4.01
C CYS A 453 -15.82 9.39 3.54
N THR A 454 -15.17 8.22 3.51
CA THR A 454 -13.81 8.06 2.99
C THR A 454 -13.77 8.36 1.48
N PHE A 455 -14.76 7.89 0.72
CA PHE A 455 -14.88 8.24 -0.70
C PHE A 455 -14.95 9.76 -0.91
N ASN A 456 -15.78 10.47 -0.13
CA ASN A 456 -15.90 11.92 -0.21
C ASN A 456 -14.57 12.61 0.15
N LEU A 457 -13.84 12.11 1.16
CA LEU A 457 -12.51 12.61 1.51
C LEU A 457 -11.52 12.47 0.34
N LEU A 458 -11.51 11.30 -0.32
CA LEU A 458 -10.69 11.08 -1.52
C LEU A 458 -11.04 12.07 -2.64
N MET A 459 -12.32 12.34 -2.86
CA MET A 459 -12.78 13.28 -3.91
C MET A 459 -12.52 14.74 -3.55
N GLU A 460 -12.60 15.12 -2.26
CA GLU A 460 -12.34 16.50 -1.79
C GLU A 460 -10.92 16.93 -2.13
N HIS A 461 -9.94 16.03 -2.02
CA HIS A 461 -8.52 16.34 -2.19
C HIS A 461 -7.94 15.96 -3.56
N ILE A 462 -8.79 15.53 -4.51
CA ILE A 462 -8.36 14.99 -5.82
C ILE A 462 -7.51 15.96 -6.65
N ASN A 463 -7.73 17.27 -6.50
CA ASN A 463 -6.99 18.32 -7.20
C ASN A 463 -5.75 18.81 -6.44
N GLU A 464 -5.72 18.63 -5.12
CA GLU A 464 -4.67 19.16 -4.24
C GLU A 464 -3.48 18.20 -4.18
N ILE A 465 -3.74 16.92 -3.95
CA ILE A 465 -2.72 15.92 -3.73
C ILE A 465 -2.01 15.56 -5.03
N LYS A 466 -0.67 15.53 -4.97
CA LYS A 466 0.17 15.11 -6.08
C LYS A 466 0.59 13.65 -5.88
N SER A 467 0.15 12.77 -6.77
CA SER A 467 0.62 11.39 -6.82
C SER A 467 2.07 11.33 -7.31
N TYR A 468 2.93 10.58 -6.60
CA TYR A 468 4.35 10.45 -6.97
C TYR A 468 4.55 9.69 -8.29
N ASN A 469 3.69 8.72 -8.59
CA ASN A 469 3.73 7.93 -9.82
C ASN A 469 2.68 8.37 -10.85
N GLY A 470 1.99 9.47 -10.58
CA GLY A 470 0.90 9.98 -11.42
C GLY A 470 -0.36 9.11 -11.43
N GLY A 471 -0.44 8.07 -10.58
CA GLY A 471 -1.54 7.11 -10.54
C GLY A 471 -2.27 7.06 -9.20
N ASP A 472 -3.17 6.09 -9.06
CA ASP A 472 -3.95 5.83 -7.84
C ASP A 472 -3.07 5.44 -6.65
N GLN A 473 -2.04 4.62 -6.88
CA GLN A 473 -1.14 4.18 -5.82
C GLN A 473 -0.48 5.35 -5.11
N GLY A 474 0.09 6.30 -5.86
CA GLY A 474 0.73 7.46 -5.27
C GLY A 474 -0.25 8.36 -4.54
N TYR A 475 -1.48 8.52 -5.05
CA TYR A 475 -2.52 9.28 -4.40
C TYR A 475 -2.97 8.65 -3.07
N LEU A 476 -3.23 7.35 -3.08
CA LEU A 476 -3.68 6.61 -1.89
C LEU A 476 -2.61 6.60 -0.78
N ASN A 477 -1.33 6.56 -1.16
CA ASN A 477 -0.21 6.66 -0.22
C ASN A 477 -0.11 8.03 0.46
N GLU A 478 -0.63 9.10 -0.13
CA GLU A 478 -0.71 10.43 0.52
C GLU A 478 -1.89 10.54 1.48
N ILE A 479 -2.97 9.80 1.24
CA ILE A 479 -4.18 9.77 2.09
C ILE A 479 -3.98 8.82 3.28
N PHE A 480 -3.52 7.60 3.01
CA PHE A 480 -3.41 6.52 4.00
C PHE A 480 -1.95 6.32 4.43
N THR A 481 -1.43 7.27 5.18
CA THR A 481 -0.04 7.25 5.61
C THR A 481 0.25 6.24 6.72
N TRP A 482 -0.76 5.84 7.48
CA TRP A 482 -0.66 4.80 8.51
C TRP A 482 -1.13 3.46 7.94
N TRP A 483 -0.24 2.74 7.25
CA TRP A 483 -0.50 1.46 6.63
C TRP A 483 0.27 0.31 7.30
N HIS A 484 -0.20 -0.92 7.11
CA HIS A 484 0.34 -2.11 7.77
C HIS A 484 0.97 -3.02 6.74
N ARG A 485 2.26 -3.31 6.92
CA ARG A 485 3.03 -4.15 6.02
C ARG A 485 2.73 -5.63 6.25
N ILE A 486 2.41 -6.34 5.17
CA ILE A 486 2.35 -7.80 5.11
C ILE A 486 3.49 -8.34 4.26
N PRO A 487 3.85 -9.64 4.39
CA PRO A 487 4.91 -10.26 3.60
C PRO A 487 4.73 -10.08 2.09
N LYS A 488 5.84 -9.89 1.37
CA LYS A 488 5.84 -9.69 -0.10
C LYS A 488 5.24 -10.85 -0.88
N HIS A 489 5.30 -12.08 -0.36
CA HIS A 489 4.68 -13.24 -1.00
C HIS A 489 3.13 -13.21 -1.00
N MET A 490 2.51 -12.26 -0.31
CA MET A 490 1.06 -12.01 -0.38
C MET A 490 0.64 -11.08 -1.53
N ASN A 491 1.59 -10.49 -2.23
CA ASN A 491 1.40 -9.81 -3.51
C ASN A 491 2.76 -9.75 -4.22
N PHE A 492 3.26 -10.90 -4.63
CA PHE A 492 4.58 -11.02 -5.23
C PHE A 492 4.56 -10.39 -6.62
N LEU A 493 5.19 -9.24 -6.73
CA LEU A 493 5.47 -8.60 -8.01
C LEU A 493 6.44 -9.50 -8.79
N LYS A 494 5.99 -10.04 -9.93
CA LYS A 494 6.78 -10.96 -10.75
C LYS A 494 8.07 -10.28 -11.23
N HIS A 495 9.08 -10.27 -10.37
CA HIS A 495 10.34 -9.60 -10.57
C HIS A 495 11.49 -10.51 -10.12
N PHE A 496 12.43 -10.82 -11.04
CA PHE A 496 13.49 -11.81 -10.85
C PHE A 496 14.86 -11.20 -11.18
N TRP A 497 15.11 -10.00 -10.73
CA TRP A 497 16.26 -9.16 -11.11
C TRP A 497 17.47 -9.29 -10.18
N ILE A 498 17.34 -9.96 -9.06
CA ILE A 498 18.42 -10.06 -8.09
C ILE A 498 19.35 -11.20 -8.48
N GLY A 499 20.65 -10.87 -8.66
CA GLY A 499 21.72 -11.85 -8.82
C GLY A 499 21.95 -12.36 -10.24
N ASP A 500 22.84 -13.34 -10.33
CA ASP A 500 23.16 -14.03 -11.58
C ASP A 500 22.08 -15.07 -11.96
N GLU A 501 22.27 -15.78 -13.07
CA GLU A 501 21.28 -16.75 -13.56
C GLU A 501 21.07 -17.94 -12.61
N GLU A 502 22.09 -18.34 -11.82
CA GLU A 502 21.96 -19.40 -10.82
C GLU A 502 21.16 -18.92 -9.60
N GLU A 503 21.37 -17.68 -9.18
CA GLU A 503 20.59 -17.06 -8.09
C GLU A 503 19.13 -16.87 -8.49
N LYS A 504 18.87 -16.37 -9.70
CA LYS A 504 17.50 -16.29 -10.26
C LYS A 504 16.83 -17.65 -10.32
N LYS A 505 17.54 -18.69 -10.75
CA LYS A 505 17.04 -20.06 -10.80
C LYS A 505 16.75 -20.61 -9.41
N LYS A 506 17.63 -20.36 -8.44
CA LYS A 506 17.44 -20.72 -7.04
C LYS A 506 16.19 -20.04 -6.46
N MET A 507 16.03 -18.74 -6.68
CA MET A 507 14.84 -17.98 -6.29
C MET A 507 13.57 -18.56 -6.91
N LYS A 508 13.54 -18.80 -8.24
CA LYS A 508 12.39 -19.41 -8.92
C LYS A 508 12.07 -20.80 -8.35
N THR A 509 13.09 -21.59 -8.05
CA THR A 509 12.91 -22.92 -7.45
C THR A 509 12.35 -22.80 -6.02
N HIS A 510 12.84 -21.88 -5.22
CA HIS A 510 12.33 -21.61 -3.88
C HIS A 510 10.85 -21.20 -3.92
N LEU A 511 10.50 -20.22 -4.74
CA LEU A 511 9.14 -19.69 -4.83
C LEU A 511 8.11 -20.65 -5.40
N PHE A 512 8.49 -21.51 -6.37
CA PHE A 512 7.57 -22.35 -7.15
C PHE A 512 7.84 -23.86 -7.05
N GLY A 513 8.82 -24.28 -6.25
CA GLY A 513 9.23 -25.69 -6.15
C GLY A 513 8.25 -26.57 -5.40
N ALA A 514 7.35 -26.00 -4.60
CA ALA A 514 6.28 -26.71 -3.90
C ALA A 514 4.96 -26.62 -4.68
N ASP A 515 4.00 -27.53 -4.38
CA ASP A 515 2.63 -27.48 -4.90
C ASP A 515 1.64 -27.60 -3.72
N PRO A 516 0.90 -26.55 -3.33
CA PRO A 516 0.94 -25.21 -3.91
C PRO A 516 2.27 -24.47 -3.64
N PRO A 517 2.63 -23.50 -4.48
CA PRO A 517 3.79 -22.64 -4.26
C PRO A 517 3.75 -21.92 -2.90
N ILE A 518 4.91 -21.45 -2.40
CA ILE A 518 4.94 -20.68 -1.15
C ILE A 518 4.21 -19.34 -1.27
N LEU A 519 4.13 -18.80 -2.49
CA LEU A 519 3.43 -17.56 -2.78
C LEU A 519 1.92 -17.66 -2.55
N TYR A 520 1.32 -16.63 -1.96
CA TYR A 520 -0.14 -16.50 -1.88
C TYR A 520 -0.72 -15.86 -3.14
N VAL A 521 -0.08 -14.80 -3.61
CA VAL A 521 -0.54 -14.02 -4.77
C VAL A 521 0.65 -13.71 -5.68
N LEU A 522 0.46 -13.92 -6.97
CA LEU A 522 1.42 -13.60 -8.01
C LEU A 522 0.87 -12.46 -8.86
N HIS A 523 1.60 -11.35 -8.93
CA HIS A 523 1.25 -10.13 -9.66
C HIS A 523 2.07 -10.04 -10.95
N TYR A 524 1.42 -10.08 -12.10
CA TYR A 524 2.07 -10.11 -13.41
C TYR A 524 2.46 -8.73 -13.90
N LEU A 525 3.69 -8.30 -13.62
CA LEU A 525 4.30 -7.14 -14.25
C LEU A 525 4.73 -7.46 -15.70
N GLY A 526 4.90 -6.42 -16.51
CA GLY A 526 5.22 -6.57 -17.94
C GLY A 526 4.03 -7.06 -18.75
N LEU A 527 4.29 -7.75 -19.86
CA LEU A 527 3.23 -8.31 -20.69
C LEU A 527 2.53 -9.44 -19.95
N LYS A 528 1.20 -9.41 -20.00
CA LYS A 528 0.36 -10.34 -19.27
C LYS A 528 0.32 -11.71 -19.94
N PRO A 529 0.20 -12.83 -19.18
CA PRO A 529 0.21 -14.19 -19.76
C PRO A 529 -0.78 -14.40 -20.90
N TRP A 530 -2.00 -13.88 -20.77
CA TRP A 530 -3.04 -14.02 -21.80
C TRP A 530 -2.81 -13.16 -23.04
N LEU A 531 -1.92 -12.15 -23.00
CA LEU A 531 -1.53 -11.32 -24.13
C LEU A 531 -0.27 -11.82 -24.83
N CYS A 532 0.29 -12.95 -24.37
CA CYS A 532 1.48 -13.59 -24.89
C CYS A 532 1.14 -14.98 -25.46
N PHE A 533 1.99 -15.53 -26.31
CA PHE A 533 1.95 -16.95 -26.63
C PHE A 533 2.34 -17.77 -25.40
N ARG A 534 1.70 -18.92 -25.24
CA ARG A 534 1.84 -19.78 -24.06
C ARG A 534 3.26 -20.25 -23.77
N ASP A 535 3.99 -20.50 -24.82
CA ASP A 535 5.32 -21.08 -24.85
C ASP A 535 6.42 -20.07 -25.31
N TYR A 536 6.15 -18.78 -25.13
CA TYR A 536 7.05 -17.71 -25.55
C TYR A 536 7.22 -16.65 -24.46
N ASP A 537 8.44 -16.13 -24.31
CA ASP A 537 8.69 -14.99 -23.44
C ASP A 537 8.50 -13.67 -24.21
N CYS A 538 7.40 -13.00 -23.93
CA CYS A 538 7.07 -11.73 -24.58
C CYS A 538 7.68 -10.49 -23.91
N ASN A 539 8.56 -10.66 -22.92
CA ASN A 539 9.24 -9.54 -22.24
C ASN A 539 10.70 -9.40 -22.69
N TRP A 540 11.08 -10.01 -23.79
CA TRP A 540 12.46 -10.10 -24.28
C TRP A 540 13.06 -8.79 -24.79
N ASN A 541 12.24 -7.91 -25.39
CA ASN A 541 12.69 -6.77 -26.19
C ASN A 541 12.92 -5.46 -25.39
N VAL A 542 12.78 -5.50 -24.08
CA VAL A 542 13.00 -4.35 -23.21
C VAL A 542 13.81 -4.82 -22.01
N ASP A 543 15.01 -4.29 -21.82
CA ASP A 543 15.92 -4.73 -20.75
C ASP A 543 15.26 -4.77 -19.38
N ILE A 544 14.50 -3.73 -19.02
CA ILE A 544 13.76 -3.70 -17.75
C ILE A 544 12.67 -4.78 -17.66
N LEU A 545 12.13 -5.27 -18.78
CA LEU A 545 11.11 -6.32 -18.80
C LEU A 545 11.70 -7.72 -18.72
N HIS A 546 12.99 -7.90 -19.03
CA HIS A 546 13.70 -9.17 -18.80
C HIS A 546 13.66 -9.58 -17.32
N GLU A 547 13.67 -8.60 -16.44
CA GLU A 547 13.55 -8.83 -15.00
C GLU A 547 12.22 -9.47 -14.62
N PHE A 548 11.18 -9.30 -15.42
CA PHE A 548 9.86 -9.88 -15.24
C PHE A 548 9.67 -11.20 -15.99
N ALA A 549 10.60 -11.59 -16.82
CA ALA A 549 10.53 -12.82 -17.59
C ALA A 549 10.58 -14.05 -16.68
N SER A 550 9.56 -14.85 -16.71
CA SER A 550 9.50 -16.11 -15.97
C SER A 550 8.50 -17.08 -16.59
N ASP A 551 9.02 -18.13 -17.19
CA ASP A 551 8.24 -19.26 -17.69
C ASP A 551 7.50 -19.99 -16.56
N VAL A 552 8.11 -20.10 -15.39
CA VAL A 552 7.51 -20.75 -14.21
C VAL A 552 6.29 -19.99 -13.72
N ALA A 553 6.39 -18.66 -13.61
CA ALA A 553 5.26 -17.82 -13.22
C ALA A 553 4.13 -17.86 -14.26
N HIS A 554 4.44 -17.84 -15.56
CA HIS A 554 3.45 -17.98 -16.63
C HIS A 554 2.77 -19.35 -16.60
N ARG A 555 3.51 -20.44 -16.31
CA ARG A 555 2.93 -21.78 -16.16
C ARG A 555 1.88 -21.85 -15.04
N GLN A 556 2.05 -21.12 -13.93
CA GLN A 556 1.02 -21.07 -12.89
C GLN A 556 -0.29 -20.47 -13.41
N TRP A 557 -0.19 -19.41 -14.22
CA TRP A 557 -1.38 -18.83 -14.84
C TRP A 557 -2.06 -19.81 -15.81
N TRP A 558 -1.28 -20.52 -16.63
CA TRP A 558 -1.80 -21.48 -17.58
C TRP A 558 -2.43 -22.71 -16.91
N LYS A 559 -1.96 -23.14 -15.73
CA LYS A 559 -2.63 -24.18 -14.94
C LYS A 559 -4.09 -23.76 -14.59
N VAL A 560 -4.28 -22.50 -14.17
CA VAL A 560 -5.62 -21.99 -13.87
C VAL A 560 -6.45 -21.89 -15.13
N HIS A 561 -5.90 -21.33 -16.22
CA HIS A 561 -6.58 -21.25 -17.52
C HIS A 561 -7.07 -22.59 -18.01
N ASP A 562 -6.23 -23.62 -17.99
CA ASP A 562 -6.58 -24.94 -18.49
C ASP A 562 -7.62 -25.67 -17.61
N ALA A 563 -7.72 -25.29 -16.36
CA ALA A 563 -8.73 -25.79 -15.44
C ALA A 563 -10.08 -25.04 -15.56
N MET A 564 -10.13 -23.91 -16.27
CA MET A 564 -11.38 -23.18 -16.49
C MET A 564 -12.32 -23.96 -17.41
N PRO A 565 -13.65 -23.82 -17.26
CA PRO A 565 -14.61 -24.22 -18.28
C PRO A 565 -14.31 -23.56 -19.64
N GLU A 566 -14.53 -24.30 -20.74
CA GLU A 566 -14.25 -23.81 -22.10
C GLU A 566 -14.95 -22.48 -22.43
N ASN A 567 -16.19 -22.33 -21.95
CA ASN A 567 -16.94 -21.08 -22.13
C ASN A 567 -16.30 -19.85 -21.46
N LEU A 568 -15.34 -20.04 -20.54
CA LEU A 568 -14.56 -18.96 -19.96
C LEU A 568 -13.22 -18.77 -20.68
N GLN A 569 -12.61 -19.85 -21.19
CA GLN A 569 -11.33 -19.77 -21.91
C GLN A 569 -11.43 -18.90 -23.18
N GLN A 570 -12.59 -18.85 -23.84
CA GLN A 570 -12.81 -18.03 -25.03
C GLN A 570 -12.50 -16.52 -24.81
N PHE A 571 -12.62 -16.00 -23.56
CA PHE A 571 -12.29 -14.60 -23.24
C PHE A 571 -10.78 -14.35 -23.16
N CYS A 572 -9.96 -15.39 -23.25
CA CYS A 572 -8.49 -15.35 -23.21
C CYS A 572 -7.84 -15.56 -24.59
N LEU A 573 -8.65 -15.58 -25.67
CA LEU A 573 -8.14 -15.67 -27.03
C LEU A 573 -7.43 -14.38 -27.44
N LEU A 574 -6.37 -14.53 -28.24
CA LEU A 574 -5.66 -13.41 -28.83
C LEU A 574 -6.43 -12.89 -30.06
N ARG A 575 -6.38 -11.60 -30.27
CA ARG A 575 -6.83 -10.96 -31.51
C ARG A 575 -5.81 -11.13 -32.63
N SER A 576 -6.26 -11.09 -33.90
CA SER A 576 -5.39 -11.13 -35.06
C SER A 576 -4.25 -10.10 -34.96
N LYS A 577 -4.56 -8.85 -34.62
CA LYS A 577 -3.58 -7.78 -34.43
C LYS A 577 -2.53 -8.11 -33.34
N GLN A 578 -2.96 -8.67 -32.23
CA GLN A 578 -2.04 -9.07 -31.14
C GLN A 578 -1.08 -10.17 -31.61
N LYS A 579 -1.58 -11.18 -32.32
CA LYS A 579 -0.76 -12.25 -32.88
C LYS A 579 0.25 -11.73 -33.90
N ALA A 580 -0.18 -10.86 -34.81
CA ALA A 580 0.71 -10.21 -35.77
C ALA A 580 1.82 -9.43 -35.06
N GLY A 581 1.49 -8.67 -34.02
CA GLY A 581 2.49 -7.96 -33.20
C GLY A 581 3.50 -8.86 -32.53
N LEU A 582 3.02 -9.94 -31.89
CA LEU A 582 3.89 -10.91 -31.21
C LEU A 582 4.83 -11.60 -32.20
N GLU A 583 4.35 -12.01 -33.37
CA GLU A 583 5.18 -12.63 -34.40
C GLU A 583 6.15 -11.62 -35.04
N TRP A 584 5.73 -10.36 -35.19
CA TRP A 584 6.63 -9.30 -35.63
C TRP A 584 7.77 -9.10 -34.65
N ASP A 585 7.49 -9.00 -33.36
CA ASP A 585 8.49 -8.85 -32.31
C ASP A 585 9.48 -10.04 -32.31
N ARG A 586 8.98 -11.26 -32.47
CA ARG A 586 9.80 -12.47 -32.59
C ARG A 586 10.75 -12.39 -33.80
N ARG A 587 10.26 -11.90 -34.96
CA ARG A 587 11.10 -11.71 -36.15
C ARG A 587 12.13 -10.58 -35.97
N GLN A 588 11.83 -9.54 -35.16
CA GLN A 588 12.83 -8.53 -34.82
C GLN A 588 13.94 -9.13 -33.94
N ALA A 589 13.60 -9.99 -32.97
CA ALA A 589 14.57 -10.71 -32.16
C ALA A 589 15.51 -11.60 -33.04
N GLU A 590 14.95 -12.29 -34.04
CA GLU A 590 15.71 -13.08 -35.01
C GLU A 590 16.67 -12.21 -35.82
N LYS A 591 16.19 -11.11 -36.40
CA LYS A 591 17.01 -10.16 -37.15
C LYS A 591 18.16 -9.58 -36.33
N SER A 592 17.91 -9.30 -35.05
CA SER A 592 18.90 -8.78 -34.12
C SER A 592 19.81 -9.86 -33.56
N ASN A 593 19.57 -11.13 -33.89
CA ASN A 593 20.29 -12.30 -33.39
C ASN A 593 20.47 -12.26 -31.87
N TYR A 594 19.35 -12.08 -31.16
CA TYR A 594 19.34 -11.95 -29.70
C TYR A 594 20.04 -13.13 -29.03
N THR A 595 20.88 -12.86 -28.03
CA THR A 595 21.84 -13.83 -27.50
C THR A 595 21.23 -15.01 -26.80
N ASP A 596 20.05 -14.85 -26.20
CA ASP A 596 19.31 -15.91 -25.50
C ASP A 596 18.62 -16.92 -26.44
N GLY A 597 18.54 -16.57 -27.75
CA GLY A 597 17.98 -17.44 -28.77
C GLY A 597 16.47 -17.80 -28.58
N HIS A 598 15.73 -17.09 -27.74
CA HIS A 598 14.31 -17.34 -27.45
C HIS A 598 13.44 -17.33 -28.71
N TRP A 599 13.81 -16.56 -29.71
CA TRP A 599 13.11 -16.46 -31.00
C TRP A 599 13.16 -17.76 -31.84
N LYS A 600 14.05 -18.72 -31.51
CA LYS A 600 14.13 -20.04 -32.14
C LYS A 600 13.02 -21.00 -31.66
N ILE A 601 12.34 -20.68 -30.57
CA ILE A 601 11.28 -21.51 -30.03
C ILE A 601 10.14 -21.60 -31.04
N LYS A 602 9.75 -22.83 -31.40
CA LYS A 602 8.58 -23.08 -32.23
C LYS A 602 7.33 -22.89 -31.40
N ILE A 603 6.51 -21.90 -31.74
CA ILE A 603 5.26 -21.62 -31.06
C ILE A 603 4.28 -22.76 -31.29
N GLN A 604 3.78 -23.37 -30.19
CA GLN A 604 2.80 -24.48 -30.19
C GLN A 604 1.49 -24.08 -29.49
N ASP A 605 1.31 -22.80 -29.18
CA ASP A 605 0.11 -22.28 -28.52
C ASP A 605 -1.14 -22.66 -29.34
N PRO A 606 -2.11 -23.41 -28.76
CA PRO A 606 -3.32 -23.82 -29.50
C PRO A 606 -4.15 -22.65 -29.96
N ARG A 607 -4.02 -21.47 -29.33
CA ARG A 607 -4.72 -20.25 -29.74
C ARG A 607 -4.17 -19.64 -31.05
N LEU A 608 -3.08 -20.18 -31.59
CA LEU A 608 -2.48 -19.65 -32.82
C LEU A 608 -3.46 -19.63 -34.01
N ASN A 609 -4.29 -20.68 -34.11
CA ASN A 609 -5.27 -20.85 -35.20
C ASN A 609 -6.68 -20.36 -34.85
N ILE A 610 -6.90 -19.85 -33.65
CA ILE A 610 -8.20 -19.37 -33.15
C ILE A 610 -8.03 -17.93 -32.69
N CYS A 611 -8.77 -16.99 -33.27
CA CYS A 611 -8.76 -15.59 -32.85
C CYS A 611 -10.04 -15.23 -32.08
N LEU A 612 -9.99 -14.14 -31.33
CA LEU A 612 -11.17 -13.57 -30.69
C LEU A 612 -12.20 -13.13 -31.75
N GLU A 613 -11.73 -12.70 -32.91
CA GLU A 613 -12.55 -12.44 -34.10
C GLU A 613 -12.90 -13.75 -34.80
N ASN A 614 -14.09 -13.82 -35.42
CA ASN A 614 -14.53 -15.00 -36.18
C ASN A 614 -13.57 -15.39 -37.29
N ILE A 615 -12.83 -14.43 -37.85
CA ILE A 615 -11.85 -14.65 -38.91
C ILE A 615 -10.46 -14.31 -38.33
N CYS A 616 -9.57 -15.30 -38.36
CA CYS A 616 -8.20 -15.15 -37.94
C CYS A 616 -7.31 -14.74 -39.14
N ALA A 617 -7.00 -13.46 -39.24
CA ALA A 617 -6.32 -12.88 -40.42
C ALA A 617 -4.91 -12.34 -40.09
N TRP A 618 -4.29 -12.79 -38.98
CA TRP A 618 -3.03 -12.22 -38.46
C TRP A 618 -1.84 -12.41 -39.42
N GLU A 619 -1.79 -13.47 -40.20
CA GLU A 619 -0.73 -13.72 -41.16
C GLU A 619 -0.72 -12.68 -42.28
N GLY A 620 -1.91 -12.30 -42.79
CA GLY A 620 -2.03 -11.23 -43.77
C GLY A 620 -1.66 -9.87 -43.22
N MET A 621 -1.97 -9.62 -41.92
CA MET A 621 -1.61 -8.38 -41.24
C MET A 621 -0.10 -8.22 -41.06
N LEU A 622 0.62 -9.31 -40.90
CA LEU A 622 2.07 -9.28 -40.62
C LEU A 622 2.86 -8.60 -41.71
N GLY A 623 2.44 -8.69 -43.00
CA GLY A 623 3.07 -8.03 -44.13
C GLY A 623 3.10 -6.49 -43.99
N HIS A 624 2.13 -5.92 -43.30
CA HIS A 624 1.94 -4.46 -43.12
C HIS A 624 2.31 -4.00 -41.72
N TRP A 625 2.73 -4.90 -40.84
CA TRP A 625 3.01 -4.55 -39.43
C TRP A 625 4.17 -3.57 -39.33
N GLY A 626 3.96 -2.46 -38.66
CA GLY A 626 4.93 -1.39 -38.49
C GLY A 626 4.84 -0.26 -39.56
N GLU A 627 3.93 -0.35 -40.53
CA GLU A 627 3.65 0.75 -41.45
C GLU A 627 2.86 1.85 -40.72
N LYS A 628 3.26 3.12 -40.93
CA LYS A 628 2.71 4.28 -40.18
C LYS A 628 1.21 4.54 -40.44
N ASN A 629 0.70 4.10 -41.56
CA ASN A 629 -0.67 4.40 -42.04
C ASN A 629 -1.64 3.21 -41.87
N TRP A 630 -1.21 2.17 -41.19
CA TRP A 630 -2.04 0.99 -41.00
C TRP A 630 -3.00 1.21 -39.84
N THR A 631 -4.30 1.42 -40.13
CA THR A 631 -5.38 1.61 -39.16
C THR A 631 -6.28 0.38 -39.13
N ASP A 632 -6.90 0.13 -37.98
CA ASP A 632 -7.88 -0.99 -37.83
C ASP A 632 -9.10 -0.84 -38.77
N ASP A 633 -9.30 0.35 -39.34
CA ASP A 633 -10.46 0.67 -40.22
C ASP A 633 -10.35 0.03 -41.60
N GLU A 634 -9.18 -0.43 -42.03
CA GLU A 634 -9.00 -1.08 -43.36
C GLU A 634 -9.38 -2.57 -43.36
N ILE A 635 -9.73 -3.17 -42.20
CA ILE A 635 -10.21 -4.55 -42.11
C ILE A 635 -11.71 -4.58 -41.86
N ILE A 636 -12.48 -3.78 -42.59
CA ILE A 636 -13.90 -4.01 -42.73
C ILE A 636 -14.10 -5.05 -43.84
N ILE A 637 -13.90 -6.34 -43.49
CA ILE A 637 -14.45 -7.40 -44.31
C ILE A 637 -15.98 -7.25 -44.18
N PRO A 638 -16.72 -6.99 -45.32
CA PRO A 638 -18.16 -6.84 -45.24
C PRO A 638 -18.73 -8.15 -44.68
N ILE A 639 -19.33 -8.09 -43.52
CA ILE A 639 -20.15 -9.17 -42.99
C ILE A 639 -21.39 -9.24 -43.87
N THR A 640 -21.33 -10.03 -44.94
CA THR A 640 -22.56 -10.46 -45.64
C THR A 640 -23.26 -11.44 -44.69
N PRO A 641 -24.47 -11.11 -44.21
CA PRO A 641 -25.27 -12.07 -43.46
C PRO A 641 -25.70 -13.16 -44.41
N THR A 642 -25.11 -14.35 -44.34
CA THR A 642 -25.69 -15.55 -44.90
C THR A 642 -26.93 -15.88 -44.09
N VAL A 643 -28.09 -15.42 -44.63
CA VAL A 643 -29.40 -15.87 -44.21
C VAL A 643 -29.55 -17.33 -44.68
N GLY A 644 -29.19 -18.26 -43.83
CA GLY A 644 -29.51 -19.66 -43.95
C GLY A 644 -30.82 -19.93 -43.22
N SER A 645 -31.95 -19.70 -43.91
CA SER A 645 -33.25 -20.21 -43.43
C SER A 645 -33.30 -21.71 -43.64
N ALA A 646 -33.10 -22.48 -42.57
CA ALA A 646 -33.50 -23.88 -42.51
C ALA A 646 -34.76 -23.97 -41.65
N SER A 647 -35.91 -23.98 -42.34
CA SER A 647 -37.20 -24.39 -41.77
C SER A 647 -37.20 -25.90 -41.54
N LEU A 648 -37.32 -26.31 -40.27
CA LEU A 648 -37.66 -27.69 -39.91
C LEU A 648 -39.18 -27.89 -39.95
N PRO A 649 -39.72 -28.99 -40.52
CA PRO A 649 -41.16 -29.24 -40.60
C PRO A 649 -41.69 -29.75 -39.27
N ILE A 650 -42.79 -29.12 -38.84
CA ILE A 650 -43.64 -29.63 -37.76
C ILE A 650 -44.37 -30.87 -38.31
N LYS A 651 -44.19 -32.02 -37.65
CA LYS A 651 -45.13 -33.15 -37.79
C LYS A 651 -45.99 -33.25 -36.54
N SER A 652 -47.27 -33.31 -36.83
CA SER A 652 -48.46 -33.51 -36.01
C SER A 652 -48.32 -34.57 -34.90
#